data_ed9f557e30d05e02ef942dcfb5184bb3
#
_entry.id   ed9f557e30d05e02ef942dcfb5184bb3
#
_cell.length_a   1.000
_cell.length_b   1.000
_cell.length_c   1.000
_cell.angle_alpha   90.00
_cell.angle_beta   90.00
_cell.angle_gamma   90.00
#
_symmetry.space_group_name_H-M   'P 1'
#
loop_
_entity.id
_entity.type
_entity.pdbx_description
1 polymer ?
#
loop_
_entity_poly.entity_id
_entity_poly.type
_entity_poly.pdbx_seq_one_letter_code
_entity_poly.pdbx_strand_id
1 'polypeptide(L)'
;MKTRDMLSAALALVAGAVFAAKEPTARLGADAAVRLDGDDARLMFVLFTGADSRHCLETLNEKAEKVASDRSVTYRFVRSSRNVVGSGRAVLKEAGKGVSIAHEFTAHAELKNETPGFILKLRASAFAGAAWAADGKPGLIPAKSEHTTIAEGETKAFTVTFPGGRKWTVTFPKKTKYAVLDTRRQEFDEIECCFYCGPRLKLPSGKGSALACELTASDGKVQPGVRDFHGIWPGESWVKLDVAPGIRPASALDFTRAPFRKAPAGTDGRLLTTTNGEFRFSRSSDVPRRFFGCRADENELFKDKQSATAYTKNLAALGYNAIRMSRFDSRLTSEGPRGLQCNPDQVKQFDQLVAGAARDGLYSFFDIMYRRNFRWSELGIAAPGGEPPSTDLSSALCLCDDRALEAWKRLATTVYGRKNKIGRKTYPEDAAVPVVSALADGSAFGDWGSLRTLPFMRDKYGEWLVACRKKNPDFMTGAVCEKDAFGELSIYDQRAASIRRFLAECETNTVAKMKEHLLSLKSKALLGATLGHLYFHDVATLRRAAGDFSTAAFSFDSPRHLGEKYSLPYRIDNLNPLLKGSPVPSSVAWHECPDRPTCVTSWLAPGPSAWRAMSGLLVGAWAAKHGWDAVLRDGDPLDDPFAAAAERAVFALYARGDFAKDAADDALTIEKGALTVKTPRTVGGFSPQSDGRIVASPLAVTLKGAKAAVWVSSLTDAPIASSKRLLLTHLTEMQRSGALFADSRADLLMRRGPGPMVLRDGSAQIELAVEKPSAFKVYALATDGTRAAKIPTDLKDGVLTFTACVRGQKNAQYVYEITRE
;
A
#
# COMPACT_ATOMS: atom_id res chain seq x y z
N MET A 1 32.95 19.03 -55.93
CA MET A 1 33.54 17.77 -55.44
C MET A 1 34.38 18.06 -54.18
N LYS A 2 33.80 18.46 -53.04
CA LYS A 2 34.51 18.63 -51.72
C LYS A 2 33.61 18.65 -50.50
N THR A 3 32.32 18.35 -50.63
CA THR A 3 31.35 18.32 -49.49
C THR A 3 30.84 16.91 -49.12
N ARG A 4 31.18 15.89 -49.92
CA ARG A 4 30.80 14.51 -49.67
C ARG A 4 31.83 13.74 -48.81
N ASP A 5 33.11 14.16 -48.88
CA ASP A 5 34.19 13.46 -48.13
C ASP A 5 34.28 13.88 -46.64
N MET A 6 33.78 15.08 -46.30
CA MET A 6 33.75 15.50 -44.90
C MET A 6 32.60 14.85 -44.07
N LEU A 7 31.50 14.46 -44.72
CA LEU A 7 30.41 13.75 -44.04
C LEU A 7 30.78 12.28 -43.77
N SER A 8 31.56 11.66 -44.66
CA SER A 8 32.02 10.27 -44.45
C SER A 8 33.08 10.15 -43.34
N ALA A 9 33.93 11.17 -43.17
CA ALA A 9 34.92 11.20 -42.10
C ALA A 9 34.27 11.48 -40.72
N ALA A 10 33.21 12.30 -40.66
CA ALA A 10 32.46 12.54 -39.43
C ALA A 10 31.63 11.32 -39.01
N LEU A 11 31.05 10.53 -39.92
CA LEU A 11 30.38 9.28 -39.60
C LEU A 11 31.36 8.15 -39.18
N ALA A 12 32.59 8.16 -39.67
CA ALA A 12 33.61 7.17 -39.28
C ALA A 12 34.22 7.48 -37.90
N LEU A 13 34.23 8.74 -37.46
CA LEU A 13 34.68 9.13 -36.10
C LEU A 13 33.63 8.88 -34.98
N VAL A 14 32.35 8.79 -35.37
CA VAL A 14 31.26 8.42 -34.40
C VAL A 14 31.14 6.89 -34.23
N ALA A 15 31.63 6.11 -35.22
CA ALA A 15 31.67 4.65 -35.16
C ALA A 15 32.87 4.05 -34.43
N GLY A 16 33.77 4.88 -33.89
CA GLY A 16 35.05 4.48 -33.30
C GLY A 16 35.19 4.68 -31.79
N ALA A 17 34.14 5.08 -31.09
CA ALA A 17 34.11 4.92 -29.63
C ALA A 17 33.78 3.44 -29.31
N VAL A 18 34.78 2.59 -29.37
CA VAL A 18 34.76 1.27 -28.72
C VAL A 18 34.59 1.56 -27.25
N PHE A 19 33.37 1.54 -26.75
CA PHE A 19 33.12 1.37 -25.32
C PHE A 19 33.79 0.07 -24.95
N ALA A 20 34.92 0.13 -24.26
CA ALA A 20 35.53 -1.05 -23.68
C ALA A 20 34.43 -1.77 -22.93
N ALA A 21 34.10 -2.99 -23.35
CA ALA A 21 33.00 -3.76 -22.76
C ALA A 21 33.29 -3.86 -21.28
N LYS A 22 32.42 -3.30 -20.44
CA LYS A 22 32.60 -3.33 -19.00
C LYS A 22 32.76 -4.78 -18.58
N GLU A 23 33.77 -5.11 -17.78
CA GLU A 23 33.97 -6.47 -17.27
C GLU A 23 32.71 -7.01 -16.61
N PRO A 24 32.38 -8.33 -16.82
CA PRO A 24 31.23 -8.94 -16.19
C PRO A 24 31.39 -8.98 -14.67
N THR A 25 30.37 -8.58 -13.93
CA THR A 25 30.42 -8.52 -12.46
C THR A 25 29.34 -9.36 -11.81
N ALA A 26 29.69 -10.11 -10.77
CA ALA A 26 28.77 -10.81 -9.89
C ALA A 26 28.97 -10.31 -8.46
N ARG A 27 27.96 -9.73 -7.84
CA ARG A 27 28.06 -9.09 -6.53
C ARG A 27 27.09 -9.69 -5.52
N LEU A 28 27.64 -10.22 -4.42
CA LEU A 28 26.83 -10.73 -3.31
C LEU A 28 26.28 -9.56 -2.49
N GLY A 29 24.97 -9.51 -2.33
CA GLY A 29 24.26 -8.53 -1.52
C GLY A 29 23.95 -9.02 -0.11
N ALA A 30 23.56 -8.11 0.75
CA ALA A 30 23.19 -8.40 2.13
C ALA A 30 21.94 -9.28 2.28
N ASP A 31 21.09 -9.37 1.25
CA ASP A 31 19.97 -10.31 1.15
C ASP A 31 20.36 -11.72 0.68
N ALA A 32 21.67 -12.01 0.65
CA ALA A 32 22.27 -13.25 0.15
C ALA A 32 22.00 -13.53 -1.34
N ALA A 33 21.51 -12.55 -2.11
CA ALA A 33 21.35 -12.65 -3.55
C ALA A 33 22.59 -12.16 -4.30
N VAL A 34 22.90 -12.78 -5.45
CA VAL A 34 23.97 -12.35 -6.35
C VAL A 34 23.40 -11.52 -7.49
N ARG A 35 23.86 -10.28 -7.65
CA ARG A 35 23.50 -9.38 -8.75
C ARG A 35 24.49 -9.56 -9.90
N LEU A 36 23.94 -9.67 -11.12
CA LEU A 36 24.71 -9.86 -12.34
C LEU A 36 24.67 -8.57 -13.19
N ASP A 37 25.86 -7.94 -13.37
CA ASP A 37 26.08 -6.69 -14.10
C ASP A 37 25.23 -5.48 -13.64
N GLY A 38 24.59 -5.57 -12.49
CA GLY A 38 23.74 -4.53 -11.94
C GLY A 38 22.60 -5.11 -11.15
N ASP A 39 21.54 -4.32 -10.97
CA ASP A 39 20.43 -4.68 -10.09
C ASP A 39 19.20 -5.25 -10.84
N ASP A 40 19.24 -5.34 -12.18
CA ASP A 40 18.11 -5.83 -13.00
C ASP A 40 18.05 -7.36 -13.14
N ALA A 41 19.12 -8.05 -12.77
CA ALA A 41 19.21 -9.50 -12.71
C ALA A 41 19.81 -9.95 -11.38
N ARG A 42 19.08 -10.79 -10.63
CA ARG A 42 19.53 -11.30 -9.33
C ARG A 42 19.23 -12.78 -9.16
N LEU A 43 20.24 -13.54 -8.76
CA LEU A 43 20.14 -14.95 -8.43
C LEU A 43 19.98 -15.09 -6.91
N MET A 44 18.88 -15.71 -6.49
CA MET A 44 18.50 -15.89 -5.09
C MET A 44 18.44 -17.38 -4.75
N PHE A 45 18.94 -17.76 -3.58
CA PHE A 45 18.68 -19.06 -2.99
C PHE A 45 17.33 -19.04 -2.27
N VAL A 46 16.51 -20.07 -2.45
CA VAL A 46 15.19 -20.20 -1.84
C VAL A 46 14.90 -21.64 -1.44
N LEU A 47 13.93 -21.81 -0.55
CA LEU A 47 13.26 -23.09 -0.29
C LEU A 47 11.85 -23.03 -0.84
N PHE A 48 11.59 -23.72 -1.96
CA PHE A 48 10.24 -23.81 -2.55
C PHE A 48 9.34 -24.65 -1.65
N THR A 49 8.17 -24.14 -1.26
CA THR A 49 7.22 -24.79 -0.35
C THR A 49 6.05 -25.44 -1.06
N GLY A 50 5.99 -25.35 -2.39
CA GLY A 50 4.93 -25.89 -3.21
C GLY A 50 5.42 -26.32 -4.60
N ALA A 51 4.49 -26.66 -5.47
CA ALA A 51 4.79 -27.00 -6.86
C ALA A 51 5.06 -25.77 -7.73
N ASP A 52 4.76 -24.58 -7.24
CA ASP A 52 4.97 -23.31 -7.94
C ASP A 52 5.92 -22.37 -7.13
N SER A 53 6.58 -21.46 -7.84
CA SER A 53 7.55 -20.52 -7.27
C SER A 53 6.93 -19.44 -6.36
N ARG A 54 5.62 -19.33 -6.32
CA ARG A 54 4.90 -18.32 -5.55
C ARG A 54 4.98 -18.55 -4.05
N HIS A 55 5.31 -19.77 -3.66
CA HIS A 55 5.42 -20.21 -2.29
C HIS A 55 6.84 -20.66 -2.01
N CYS A 56 7.72 -19.71 -1.74
CA CYS A 56 9.08 -19.99 -1.32
C CYS A 56 9.45 -19.22 -0.05
N LEU A 57 10.38 -19.78 0.71
CA LEU A 57 11.04 -19.09 1.82
C LEU A 57 12.28 -18.40 1.27
N GLU A 58 12.27 -17.08 1.27
CA GLU A 58 13.42 -16.28 0.85
C GLU A 58 14.45 -16.17 1.98
N THR A 59 15.72 -15.93 1.59
CA THR A 59 16.79 -15.63 2.54
C THR A 59 16.56 -14.25 3.17
N LEU A 60 16.73 -14.16 4.47
CA LEU A 60 16.47 -12.99 5.28
C LEU A 60 17.64 -12.62 6.15
N ASN A 61 18.18 -11.41 5.98
CA ASN A 61 19.17 -10.81 6.87
C ASN A 61 18.47 -9.75 7.76
N GLU A 62 17.89 -10.19 8.86
CA GLU A 62 17.05 -9.34 9.74
C GLU A 62 17.83 -8.19 10.39
N LYS A 63 19.13 -8.38 10.63
CA LYS A 63 19.98 -7.38 11.28
C LYS A 63 20.54 -6.34 10.33
N ALA A 64 20.29 -6.48 9.03
CA ALA A 64 20.87 -5.66 7.97
C ALA A 64 22.42 -5.59 8.08
N GLU A 65 23.02 -6.72 8.35
CA GLU A 65 24.49 -6.86 8.41
C GLU A 65 25.06 -6.74 6.99
N LYS A 66 26.18 -6.04 6.86
CA LYS A 66 26.91 -5.95 5.59
C LYS A 66 27.50 -7.30 5.21
N VAL A 67 27.65 -7.51 3.92
CA VAL A 67 28.45 -8.64 3.41
C VAL A 67 29.89 -8.52 3.93
N ALA A 68 30.42 -9.59 4.44
CA ALA A 68 31.77 -9.62 4.95
C ALA A 68 32.84 -9.46 3.83
N SER A 69 34.05 -9.08 4.18
CA SER A 69 35.15 -8.89 3.22
C SER A 69 35.53 -10.16 2.45
N ASP A 70 35.27 -11.33 3.02
CA ASP A 70 35.42 -12.64 2.36
C ASP A 70 34.25 -12.98 1.38
N ARG A 71 33.39 -12.01 1.10
CA ARG A 71 32.19 -12.14 0.26
C ARG A 71 31.24 -13.21 0.79
N SER A 72 31.00 -13.19 2.10
CA SER A 72 30.02 -14.05 2.75
C SER A 72 28.96 -13.24 3.50
N VAL A 73 27.78 -13.83 3.66
CA VAL A 73 26.68 -13.25 4.44
C VAL A 73 25.89 -14.35 5.12
N THR A 74 25.46 -14.11 6.36
CA THR A 74 24.54 -15.00 7.08
C THR A 74 23.10 -14.60 6.82
N TYR A 75 22.18 -15.58 6.85
CA TYR A 75 20.77 -15.36 6.63
C TYR A 75 19.91 -16.36 7.42
N ARG A 76 18.62 -16.11 7.45
CA ARG A 76 17.62 -17.02 8.04
C ARG A 76 16.49 -17.29 7.05
N PHE A 77 15.75 -18.36 7.27
CA PHE A 77 14.46 -18.62 6.64
C PHE A 77 13.36 -18.52 7.68
N VAL A 78 12.27 -17.81 7.33
CA VAL A 78 11.12 -17.60 8.21
C VAL A 78 9.86 -18.09 7.51
N ARG A 79 9.13 -19.04 8.10
CA ARG A 79 7.89 -19.60 7.55
C ARG A 79 6.67 -18.74 7.84
N SER A 80 6.64 -18.13 9.01
CA SER A 80 5.60 -17.20 9.44
C SER A 80 6.16 -16.27 10.52
N SER A 81 5.45 -15.22 10.86
CA SER A 81 5.87 -14.30 11.91
C SER A 81 6.28 -15.07 13.17
N ARG A 82 7.58 -15.01 13.52
CA ARG A 82 8.25 -15.64 14.67
C ARG A 82 8.75 -17.06 14.49
N ASN A 83 8.50 -17.74 13.37
CA ASN A 83 8.97 -19.11 13.18
C ASN A 83 10.17 -19.16 12.24
N VAL A 84 11.37 -19.01 12.79
CA VAL A 84 12.64 -19.21 12.06
C VAL A 84 12.86 -20.70 11.85
N VAL A 85 12.71 -21.17 10.62
CA VAL A 85 12.81 -22.57 10.28
C VAL A 85 14.23 -23.02 9.91
N GLY A 86 15.15 -22.08 9.69
CA GLY A 86 16.54 -22.39 9.40
C GLY A 86 17.41 -21.15 9.31
N SER A 87 18.71 -21.35 9.34
CA SER A 87 19.72 -20.32 9.11
C SER A 87 20.82 -20.85 8.22
N GLY A 88 21.56 -19.96 7.56
CA GLY A 88 22.62 -20.36 6.65
C GLY A 88 23.65 -19.26 6.40
N ARG A 89 24.60 -19.59 5.56
CA ARG A 89 25.66 -18.70 5.06
C ARG A 89 25.77 -18.85 3.55
N ALA A 90 25.78 -17.73 2.85
CA ALA A 90 26.13 -17.65 1.44
C ALA A 90 27.57 -17.20 1.27
N VAL A 91 28.29 -17.78 0.32
CA VAL A 91 29.70 -17.41 0.02
C VAL A 91 29.90 -17.35 -1.49
N LEU A 92 30.37 -16.21 -2.00
CA LEU A 92 30.74 -16.01 -3.40
C LEU A 92 32.24 -16.14 -3.60
N LYS A 93 32.70 -17.11 -4.40
CA LYS A 93 34.13 -17.40 -4.67
C LYS A 93 34.44 -17.35 -6.16
N GLU A 94 35.67 -17.07 -6.50
CA GLU A 94 36.18 -17.25 -7.86
C GLU A 94 36.16 -18.75 -8.25
N ALA A 95 35.78 -19.04 -9.48
CA ALA A 95 35.77 -20.39 -10.04
C ALA A 95 36.20 -20.33 -11.52
N GLY A 96 37.45 -20.51 -11.80
CA GLY A 96 38.02 -20.40 -13.15
C GLY A 96 37.81 -19.03 -13.79
N LYS A 97 37.03 -18.98 -14.91
CA LYS A 97 36.63 -17.72 -15.55
C LYS A 97 35.32 -17.14 -14.96
N GLY A 98 34.63 -17.92 -14.13
CA GLY A 98 33.37 -17.54 -13.50
C GLY A 98 33.49 -17.37 -12.00
N VAL A 99 32.36 -17.45 -11.33
CA VAL A 99 32.24 -17.45 -9.88
C VAL A 99 31.32 -18.60 -9.43
N SER A 100 31.56 -19.12 -8.22
CA SER A 100 30.64 -20.06 -7.57
C SER A 100 29.95 -19.38 -6.41
N ILE A 101 28.63 -19.54 -6.32
CA ILE A 101 27.84 -19.20 -5.13
C ILE A 101 27.46 -20.48 -4.41
N ALA A 102 27.87 -20.57 -3.15
CA ALA A 102 27.56 -21.69 -2.27
C ALA A 102 26.69 -21.23 -1.10
N HIS A 103 25.68 -22.00 -0.78
CA HIS A 103 24.79 -21.82 0.38
C HIS A 103 24.89 -23.06 1.26
N GLU A 104 25.31 -22.85 2.51
CA GLU A 104 25.26 -23.85 3.57
C GLU A 104 24.17 -23.44 4.55
N PHE A 105 23.24 -24.33 4.88
CA PHE A 105 22.15 -24.00 5.78
C PHE A 105 21.84 -25.14 6.75
N THR A 106 21.31 -24.79 7.92
CA THR A 106 20.90 -25.70 8.98
C THR A 106 19.41 -25.50 9.27
N ALA A 107 18.65 -26.58 9.34
CA ALA A 107 17.24 -26.55 9.71
C ALA A 107 17.09 -26.36 11.23
N HIS A 108 16.23 -25.42 11.67
CA HIS A 108 15.84 -25.22 13.07
C HIS A 108 14.51 -25.91 13.40
N ALA A 109 13.72 -26.20 12.37
CA ALA A 109 12.52 -27.03 12.42
C ALA A 109 12.62 -28.09 11.33
N GLU A 110 11.85 -29.18 11.47
CA GLU A 110 11.83 -30.21 10.42
C GLU A 110 11.33 -29.66 9.10
N LEU A 111 12.11 -29.84 8.02
CA LEU A 111 11.81 -29.48 6.65
C LEU A 111 11.41 -30.76 5.90
N LYS A 112 10.14 -30.91 5.55
CA LYS A 112 9.58 -32.13 4.92
C LYS A 112 9.11 -31.92 3.48
N ASN A 113 8.66 -30.72 3.17
CA ASN A 113 7.96 -30.41 1.93
C ASN A 113 8.68 -29.35 1.08
N GLU A 114 9.77 -28.82 1.59
CA GLU A 114 10.54 -27.79 0.93
C GLU A 114 11.52 -28.42 -0.08
N THR A 115 11.66 -27.78 -1.25
CA THR A 115 12.67 -28.13 -2.27
C THR A 115 13.72 -27.03 -2.32
N PRO A 116 15.01 -27.30 -2.10
CA PRO A 116 16.05 -26.29 -2.21
C PRO A 116 16.30 -25.92 -3.69
N GLY A 117 16.55 -24.65 -3.94
CA GLY A 117 16.80 -24.22 -5.30
C GLY A 117 17.20 -22.76 -5.41
N PHE A 118 17.26 -22.30 -6.65
CA PHE A 118 17.55 -20.93 -6.99
C PHE A 118 16.44 -20.31 -7.82
N ILE A 119 16.27 -19.00 -7.70
CA ILE A 119 15.46 -18.21 -8.63
C ILE A 119 16.37 -17.12 -9.23
N LEU A 120 16.50 -17.11 -10.55
CA LEU A 120 17.05 -15.97 -11.27
C LEU A 120 15.90 -15.02 -11.62
N LYS A 121 15.82 -13.91 -10.90
CA LYS A 121 14.84 -12.86 -11.13
C LYS A 121 15.39 -11.83 -12.09
N LEU A 122 14.69 -11.62 -13.20
CA LEU A 122 15.03 -10.67 -14.25
C LEU A 122 13.96 -9.55 -14.26
N ARG A 123 14.36 -8.28 -14.29
CA ARG A 123 13.41 -7.20 -14.44
C ARG A 123 12.76 -7.27 -15.82
N ALA A 124 11.46 -7.50 -15.87
CA ALA A 124 10.78 -7.78 -17.14
C ALA A 124 10.86 -6.60 -18.13
N SER A 125 10.82 -5.35 -17.64
CA SER A 125 10.98 -4.16 -18.48
C SER A 125 12.38 -4.04 -19.14
N ALA A 126 13.42 -4.63 -18.55
CA ALA A 126 14.77 -4.67 -19.10
C ALA A 126 15.03 -5.91 -19.98
N PHE A 127 14.32 -7.02 -19.74
CA PHE A 127 14.56 -8.32 -20.38
C PHE A 127 13.43 -8.75 -21.34
N ALA A 128 12.41 -7.93 -21.59
CA ALA A 128 11.38 -8.21 -22.59
C ALA A 128 12.01 -8.41 -23.98
N GLY A 129 11.71 -9.55 -24.61
CA GLY A 129 12.33 -9.94 -25.89
C GLY A 129 13.72 -10.57 -25.78
N ALA A 130 14.27 -10.74 -24.59
CA ALA A 130 15.59 -11.36 -24.40
C ALA A 130 15.55 -12.87 -24.69
N ALA A 131 16.62 -13.37 -25.31
CA ALA A 131 16.79 -14.78 -25.58
C ALA A 131 17.36 -15.51 -24.35
N TRP A 132 16.90 -16.75 -24.12
CA TRP A 132 17.48 -17.67 -23.16
C TRP A 132 17.71 -19.04 -23.79
N ALA A 133 18.47 -19.91 -23.13
CA ALA A 133 18.66 -21.28 -23.57
C ALA A 133 18.86 -22.22 -22.36
N ALA A 134 18.27 -23.42 -22.43
CA ALA A 134 18.46 -24.49 -21.45
C ALA A 134 19.18 -25.66 -22.14
N ASP A 135 20.41 -25.99 -21.72
CA ASP A 135 21.30 -26.94 -22.40
C ASP A 135 21.36 -26.71 -23.93
N GLY A 136 21.44 -25.44 -24.36
CA GLY A 136 21.47 -25.06 -25.77
C GLY A 136 20.10 -25.01 -26.49
N LYS A 137 19.01 -25.47 -25.89
CA LYS A 137 17.66 -25.32 -26.43
C LYS A 137 17.19 -23.89 -26.24
N PRO A 138 16.93 -23.16 -27.33
CA PRO A 138 16.61 -21.74 -27.27
C PRO A 138 15.17 -21.49 -26.81
N GLY A 139 14.98 -20.36 -26.15
CA GLY A 139 13.69 -19.76 -25.80
C GLY A 139 13.74 -18.24 -25.85
N LEU A 140 12.59 -17.63 -25.71
CA LEU A 140 12.45 -16.16 -25.75
C LEU A 140 11.57 -15.72 -24.58
N ILE A 141 11.94 -14.64 -23.93
CA ILE A 141 11.08 -13.91 -22.98
C ILE A 141 10.09 -13.09 -23.82
N PRO A 142 8.76 -13.32 -23.71
CA PRO A 142 7.79 -12.57 -24.50
C PRO A 142 7.86 -11.07 -24.24
N ALA A 143 7.73 -10.25 -25.28
CA ALA A 143 7.67 -8.78 -25.14
C ALA A 143 6.47 -8.34 -24.29
N LYS A 144 5.33 -9.06 -24.42
CA LYS A 144 4.13 -8.87 -23.60
C LYS A 144 3.82 -10.16 -22.84
N SER A 145 3.17 -10.02 -21.68
CA SER A 145 2.77 -11.20 -20.89
C SER A 145 1.58 -11.90 -21.54
N GLU A 146 1.80 -13.12 -22.03
CA GLU A 146 0.76 -13.95 -22.66
C GLU A 146 0.35 -15.12 -21.77
N HIS A 147 1.34 -15.79 -21.15
CA HIS A 147 1.14 -16.95 -20.29
C HIS A 147 1.94 -16.79 -18.99
N THR A 148 1.43 -17.37 -17.89
CA THR A 148 2.13 -17.38 -16.61
C THR A 148 3.39 -18.26 -16.67
N THR A 149 3.31 -19.41 -17.31
CA THR A 149 4.46 -20.31 -17.54
C THR A 149 4.91 -20.16 -18.99
N ILE A 150 6.15 -19.70 -19.19
CA ILE A 150 6.77 -19.55 -20.50
C ILE A 150 7.36 -20.89 -20.95
N ALA A 151 8.06 -21.59 -20.06
CA ALA A 151 8.69 -22.86 -20.35
C ALA A 151 8.96 -23.67 -19.08
N GLU A 152 9.05 -24.98 -19.23
CA GLU A 152 9.46 -25.93 -18.19
C GLU A 152 10.36 -27.00 -18.78
N GLY A 153 11.19 -27.64 -17.96
CA GLY A 153 12.04 -28.73 -18.39
C GLY A 153 13.13 -29.09 -17.38
N GLU A 154 14.19 -29.71 -17.88
CA GLU A 154 15.39 -30.03 -17.12
C GLU A 154 16.62 -29.44 -17.84
N THR A 155 17.56 -28.90 -17.05
CA THR A 155 18.80 -28.33 -17.59
C THR A 155 19.95 -28.53 -16.62
N LYS A 156 21.17 -28.60 -17.13
CA LYS A 156 22.41 -28.49 -16.38
C LYS A 156 22.99 -27.09 -16.49
N ALA A 157 22.73 -26.41 -17.62
CA ALA A 157 23.19 -25.06 -17.90
C ALA A 157 22.07 -24.20 -18.47
N PHE A 158 21.76 -23.09 -17.80
CA PHE A 158 20.74 -22.13 -18.22
C PHE A 158 21.39 -20.79 -18.54
N THR A 159 21.21 -20.34 -19.79
CA THR A 159 21.84 -19.11 -20.31
C THR A 159 20.77 -18.06 -20.59
N VAL A 160 21.04 -16.81 -20.23
CA VAL A 160 20.21 -15.65 -20.54
C VAL A 160 21.05 -14.60 -21.25
N THR A 161 20.52 -14.04 -22.34
CA THR A 161 21.15 -12.91 -23.05
C THR A 161 20.70 -11.60 -22.42
N PHE A 162 21.64 -10.83 -21.91
CA PHE A 162 21.40 -9.54 -21.27
C PHE A 162 21.25 -8.40 -22.32
N PRO A 163 20.65 -7.28 -21.95
CA PRO A 163 20.71 -6.07 -22.75
C PRO A 163 22.17 -5.74 -23.09
N GLY A 164 22.47 -5.50 -24.35
CA GLY A 164 23.86 -5.32 -24.84
C GLY A 164 24.53 -6.61 -25.34
N GLY A 165 23.85 -7.75 -25.34
CA GLY A 165 24.28 -8.98 -26.02
C GLY A 165 25.14 -9.94 -25.18
N ARG A 166 25.59 -9.55 -23.96
CA ARG A 166 26.30 -10.46 -23.04
C ARG A 166 25.42 -11.61 -22.62
N LYS A 167 25.98 -12.82 -22.59
CA LYS A 167 25.28 -14.01 -22.13
C LYS A 167 25.79 -14.42 -20.75
N TRP A 168 24.87 -14.57 -19.80
CA TRP A 168 25.15 -15.15 -18.50
C TRP A 168 24.63 -16.56 -18.42
N THR A 169 25.45 -17.48 -17.91
CA THR A 169 25.09 -18.90 -17.75
C THR A 169 25.17 -19.30 -16.29
N VAL A 170 24.09 -19.89 -15.79
CA VAL A 170 24.01 -20.56 -14.49
C VAL A 170 24.21 -22.04 -14.73
N THR A 171 25.21 -22.67 -14.11
CA THR A 171 25.54 -24.10 -14.27
C THR A 171 25.34 -24.82 -12.93
N PHE A 172 24.64 -25.94 -12.98
CA PHE A 172 24.35 -26.76 -11.82
C PHE A 172 25.21 -28.06 -11.83
N PRO A 173 25.55 -28.61 -10.66
CA PRO A 173 26.31 -29.87 -10.58
C PRO A 173 25.59 -31.06 -11.26
N LYS A 174 24.24 -31.05 -11.21
CA LYS A 174 23.37 -32.10 -11.78
C LYS A 174 22.29 -31.47 -12.65
N LYS A 175 21.68 -32.26 -13.52
CA LYS A 175 20.44 -31.85 -14.20
C LYS A 175 19.39 -31.41 -13.16
N THR A 176 18.81 -30.26 -13.38
CA THR A 176 17.91 -29.57 -12.45
C THR A 176 16.63 -29.23 -13.19
N LYS A 177 15.48 -29.49 -12.57
CA LYS A 177 14.19 -29.04 -13.10
C LYS A 177 14.14 -27.54 -13.10
N TYR A 178 13.61 -26.94 -14.18
CA TYR A 178 13.42 -25.51 -14.25
C TYR A 178 12.01 -25.15 -14.72
N ALA A 179 11.55 -23.95 -14.34
CA ALA A 179 10.39 -23.28 -14.88
C ALA A 179 10.73 -21.81 -15.13
N VAL A 180 10.33 -21.28 -16.28
CA VAL A 180 10.41 -19.85 -16.59
C VAL A 180 9.02 -19.28 -16.48
N LEU A 181 8.82 -18.37 -15.54
CA LEU A 181 7.53 -17.80 -15.18
C LEU A 181 7.49 -16.31 -15.49
N ASP A 182 6.38 -15.88 -16.09
CA ASP A 182 6.07 -14.47 -16.33
C ASP A 182 5.15 -13.97 -15.23
N THR A 183 5.70 -13.20 -14.30
CA THR A 183 4.93 -12.68 -13.15
C THR A 183 4.27 -11.33 -13.44
N ARG A 184 4.42 -10.76 -14.64
CA ARG A 184 3.77 -9.50 -15.03
C ARG A 184 2.25 -9.57 -14.95
N ARG A 185 1.64 -10.73 -15.16
CA ARG A 185 0.20 -10.95 -14.96
C ARG A 185 -0.24 -10.84 -13.50
N GLN A 186 0.70 -11.05 -12.57
CA GLN A 186 0.48 -10.94 -11.13
C GLN A 186 0.91 -9.56 -10.60
N GLU A 187 1.12 -8.62 -11.55
CA GLU A 187 1.46 -7.24 -11.23
C GLU A 187 2.93 -7.00 -10.82
N PHE A 188 3.82 -8.00 -11.01
CA PHE A 188 5.26 -7.84 -10.79
C PHE A 188 6.00 -7.53 -12.10
N ASP A 189 7.00 -6.64 -12.08
CA ASP A 189 7.89 -6.40 -13.22
C ASP A 189 9.04 -7.43 -13.20
N GLU A 190 8.70 -8.72 -13.12
CA GLU A 190 9.70 -9.80 -13.01
C GLU A 190 9.39 -10.97 -13.94
N ILE A 191 10.47 -11.56 -14.49
CA ILE A 191 10.50 -12.92 -15.05
C ILE A 191 11.30 -13.75 -14.05
N GLU A 192 10.74 -14.86 -13.62
CA GLU A 192 11.37 -15.77 -12.66
C GLU A 192 11.82 -17.06 -13.35
N CYS A 193 13.14 -17.28 -13.43
CA CYS A 193 13.71 -18.55 -13.83
C CYS A 193 13.98 -19.38 -12.57
N CYS A 194 13.08 -20.32 -12.27
CA CYS A 194 13.10 -21.15 -11.07
C CYS A 194 13.88 -22.43 -11.34
N PHE A 195 14.78 -22.83 -10.44
CA PHE A 195 15.60 -24.03 -10.54
C PHE A 195 15.41 -24.88 -9.29
N TYR A 196 14.79 -26.04 -9.42
CA TYR A 196 14.48 -26.97 -8.33
C TYR A 196 15.64 -27.96 -8.17
N CYS A 197 16.59 -27.66 -7.29
CA CYS A 197 17.91 -28.33 -7.23
C CYS A 197 17.92 -29.61 -6.38
N GLY A 198 16.88 -30.38 -6.39
CA GLY A 198 16.85 -31.68 -5.69
C GLY A 198 15.43 -32.16 -5.40
N PRO A 199 15.32 -33.32 -4.72
CA PRO A 199 14.04 -33.76 -4.21
C PRO A 199 13.56 -32.88 -3.04
N ARG A 200 12.33 -33.09 -2.63
CA ARG A 200 11.82 -32.51 -1.37
C ARG A 200 12.71 -32.88 -0.21
N LEU A 201 13.00 -31.94 0.64
CA LEU A 201 13.86 -32.14 1.81
C LEU A 201 13.18 -33.11 2.79
N LYS A 202 14.01 -33.94 3.42
CA LYS A 202 13.69 -34.70 4.62
C LYS A 202 14.76 -34.37 5.64
N LEU A 203 14.78 -33.12 6.09
CA LEU A 203 15.82 -32.58 6.93
C LEU A 203 15.31 -32.36 8.35
N PRO A 204 15.72 -33.20 9.32
CA PRO A 204 15.36 -32.99 10.72
C PRO A 204 15.96 -31.70 11.29
N SER A 205 15.37 -31.21 12.37
CA SER A 205 15.95 -30.07 13.11
C SER A 205 17.39 -30.35 13.53
N GLY A 206 18.25 -29.35 13.41
CA GLY A 206 19.69 -29.44 13.71
C GLY A 206 20.53 -30.04 12.60
N LYS A 207 19.97 -30.53 11.50
CA LYS A 207 20.74 -31.05 10.35
C LYS A 207 20.95 -29.97 9.30
N GLY A 208 22.08 -30.05 8.63
CA GLY A 208 22.49 -29.13 7.58
C GLY A 208 22.37 -29.70 6.17
N SER A 209 22.33 -28.80 5.19
CA SER A 209 22.43 -29.11 3.77
C SER A 209 23.19 -27.98 3.06
N ALA A 210 23.72 -28.29 1.88
CA ALA A 210 24.44 -27.31 1.06
C ALA A 210 23.98 -27.38 -0.40
N LEU A 211 24.01 -26.22 -1.06
CA LEU A 211 23.70 -26.08 -2.48
C LEU A 211 24.63 -25.05 -3.12
N ALA A 212 25.11 -25.33 -4.31
CA ALA A 212 25.95 -24.40 -5.05
C ALA A 212 25.61 -24.43 -6.55
N CYS A 213 25.90 -23.31 -7.21
CA CYS A 213 25.92 -23.21 -8.67
C CYS A 213 27.07 -22.32 -9.13
N GLU A 214 27.44 -22.43 -10.40
CA GLU A 214 28.46 -21.59 -11.02
C GLU A 214 27.82 -20.59 -12.00
N LEU A 215 28.43 -19.41 -12.07
CA LEU A 215 28.02 -18.30 -12.91
C LEU A 215 29.17 -17.93 -13.84
N THR A 216 28.92 -17.92 -15.14
CA THR A 216 29.90 -17.51 -16.17
C THR A 216 29.31 -16.49 -17.11
N ALA A 217 30.16 -15.66 -17.70
CA ALA A 217 29.79 -14.69 -18.72
C ALA A 217 30.50 -15.01 -20.06
N SER A 218 29.87 -14.66 -21.19
CA SER A 218 30.37 -15.00 -22.53
C SER A 218 31.62 -14.19 -22.96
N ASP A 219 31.86 -13.02 -22.34
CA ASP A 219 32.79 -12.02 -22.82
C ASP A 219 33.89 -11.64 -21.84
N GLY A 220 34.20 -12.49 -20.90
CA GLY A 220 35.34 -12.27 -20.01
C GLY A 220 35.30 -13.05 -18.70
N LYS A 221 36.34 -12.80 -17.88
CA LYS A 221 36.42 -13.33 -16.51
C LYS A 221 35.44 -12.55 -15.63
N VAL A 222 34.57 -13.24 -14.91
CA VAL A 222 33.63 -12.63 -13.97
C VAL A 222 34.37 -12.07 -12.77
N GLN A 223 34.15 -10.80 -12.45
CA GLN A 223 34.69 -10.13 -11.29
C GLN A 223 33.75 -10.32 -10.08
N PRO A 224 34.12 -11.09 -9.07
CA PRO A 224 33.32 -11.22 -7.86
C PRO A 224 33.44 -9.97 -6.99
N GLY A 225 32.35 -9.58 -6.36
CA GLY A 225 32.33 -8.41 -5.50
C GLY A 225 31.25 -8.47 -4.44
N VAL A 226 31.17 -7.39 -3.69
CA VAL A 226 30.14 -7.13 -2.69
C VAL A 226 29.20 -6.06 -3.23
N ARG A 227 27.92 -6.20 -2.98
CA ARG A 227 26.91 -5.16 -3.21
C ARG A 227 26.57 -4.52 -1.87
N ASP A 228 27.06 -3.29 -1.66
CA ASP A 228 26.65 -2.48 -0.51
C ASP A 228 25.18 -2.10 -0.59
N PHE A 229 24.58 -1.78 0.56
CA PHE A 229 23.25 -1.23 0.62
C PHE A 229 23.14 0.05 -0.21
N HIS A 230 21.99 0.21 -0.85
CA HIS A 230 21.60 1.49 -1.40
C HIS A 230 21.03 2.37 -0.28
N GLY A 231 21.83 3.34 0.17
CA GLY A 231 21.47 4.24 1.26
C GLY A 231 20.92 5.58 0.76
N ILE A 232 19.95 6.12 1.49
CA ILE A 232 19.36 7.44 1.24
C ILE A 232 19.97 8.44 2.23
N TRP A 233 20.68 9.44 1.73
CA TRP A 233 21.36 10.44 2.57
C TRP A 233 21.22 11.84 1.96
N PRO A 234 21.14 12.92 2.78
CA PRO A 234 21.26 14.28 2.27
C PRO A 234 22.56 14.47 1.47
N GLY A 235 22.47 15.13 0.32
CA GLY A 235 23.60 15.36 -0.59
C GLY A 235 23.15 15.92 -1.94
N GLU A 236 23.84 15.61 -3.00
CA GLU A 236 23.52 16.10 -4.35
C GLU A 236 22.13 15.65 -4.82
N SER A 237 21.78 14.39 -4.55
CA SER A 237 20.51 13.79 -5.01
C SER A 237 19.33 13.97 -4.05
N TRP A 238 19.59 14.31 -2.79
CA TRP A 238 18.57 14.36 -1.74
C TRP A 238 18.70 15.59 -0.88
N VAL A 239 17.64 16.35 -0.72
CA VAL A 239 17.61 17.61 0.04
C VAL A 239 16.85 17.39 1.34
N LYS A 240 17.44 17.79 2.46
CA LYS A 240 16.81 17.72 3.79
C LYS A 240 15.54 18.56 3.83
N LEU A 241 14.46 18.01 4.39
CA LEU A 241 13.22 18.72 4.66
C LEU A 241 13.10 19.02 6.14
N ASP A 242 12.91 20.27 6.48
CA ASP A 242 12.51 20.68 7.83
C ASP A 242 10.98 20.66 7.91
N VAL A 243 10.46 19.89 8.85
CA VAL A 243 9.01 19.70 9.06
C VAL A 243 8.59 20.49 10.28
N ALA A 244 7.71 21.46 10.08
CA ALA A 244 7.12 22.21 11.16
C ALA A 244 6.05 21.37 11.90
N PRO A 245 5.82 21.62 13.20
CA PRO A 245 4.93 20.80 14.02
C PRO A 245 3.42 21.01 13.76
N GLY A 246 3.05 21.88 12.84
CA GLY A 246 1.65 22.15 12.51
C GLY A 246 1.49 23.10 11.34
N ILE A 247 0.27 23.49 11.05
CA ILE A 247 -0.09 24.42 9.98
C ILE A 247 -0.42 25.78 10.60
N ARG A 248 0.20 26.84 10.07
CA ARG A 248 -0.04 28.21 10.52
C ARG A 248 -1.44 28.67 10.12
N PRO A 249 -2.26 29.16 11.07
CA PRO A 249 -3.58 29.70 10.78
C PRO A 249 -3.55 30.81 9.72
N ALA A 250 -4.54 30.79 8.82
CA ALA A 250 -4.70 31.70 7.69
C ALA A 250 -3.57 31.69 6.63
N SER A 251 -2.63 30.72 6.72
CA SER A 251 -1.65 30.49 5.65
C SER A 251 -2.31 29.92 4.40
N ALA A 252 -1.54 29.80 3.30
CA ALA A 252 -2.02 29.16 2.08
C ALA A 252 -2.28 27.66 2.25
N LEU A 253 -1.83 27.05 3.36
CA LEU A 253 -2.02 25.64 3.69
C LEU A 253 -3.15 25.38 4.71
N ASP A 254 -3.82 26.45 5.20
CA ASP A 254 -4.90 26.33 6.16
C ASP A 254 -6.27 26.25 5.48
N PHE A 255 -6.85 25.06 5.45
CA PHE A 255 -8.17 24.78 4.87
C PHE A 255 -9.29 24.66 5.92
N THR A 256 -9.08 25.15 7.14
CA THR A 256 -10.10 25.11 8.21
C THR A 256 -11.42 25.78 7.81
N ARG A 257 -11.38 26.77 6.92
CA ARG A 257 -12.54 27.54 6.44
C ARG A 257 -13.16 26.99 5.16
N ALA A 258 -12.85 25.76 4.76
CA ALA A 258 -13.47 25.16 3.57
C ALA A 258 -14.99 25.14 3.69
N PRO A 259 -15.77 25.54 2.65
CA PRO A 259 -17.23 25.75 2.76
C PRO A 259 -18.02 24.49 3.19
N PHE A 260 -17.53 23.29 2.84
CA PHE A 260 -18.18 22.04 3.20
C PHE A 260 -17.96 21.63 4.66
N ARG A 261 -17.03 22.29 5.37
CA ARG A 261 -16.74 22.04 6.79
C ARG A 261 -17.64 22.91 7.68
N LYS A 262 -18.18 22.28 8.71
CA LYS A 262 -18.93 22.98 9.77
C LYS A 262 -18.37 22.55 11.13
N ALA A 263 -18.19 23.52 12.00
CA ALA A 263 -17.77 23.30 13.37
C ALA A 263 -18.80 23.96 14.32
N PRO A 264 -19.16 23.26 15.40
CA PRO A 264 -18.80 21.89 15.73
C PRO A 264 -19.52 20.84 14.87
N ALA A 265 -18.92 19.64 14.75
CA ALA A 265 -19.54 18.50 14.09
C ALA A 265 -20.83 18.09 14.80
N GLY A 266 -21.80 17.55 14.05
CA GLY A 266 -23.09 17.12 14.57
C GLY A 266 -24.18 18.21 14.59
N THR A 267 -23.88 19.45 14.18
CA THR A 267 -24.84 20.56 14.10
C THR A 267 -25.92 20.34 13.04
N ASP A 268 -25.59 19.64 11.94
CA ASP A 268 -26.51 19.30 10.85
C ASP A 268 -27.45 18.13 11.16
N GLY A 269 -27.37 17.60 12.39
CA GLY A 269 -28.20 16.46 12.84
C GLY A 269 -27.58 15.10 12.55
N ARG A 270 -28.41 14.07 12.51
CA ARG A 270 -27.96 12.70 12.26
C ARG A 270 -27.69 12.46 10.77
N LEU A 271 -26.75 11.55 10.47
CA LEU A 271 -26.47 11.10 9.11
C LEU A 271 -27.56 10.12 8.66
N LEU A 272 -27.96 10.21 7.39
CA LEU A 272 -28.95 9.38 6.72
C LEU A 272 -28.38 8.89 5.40
N THR A 273 -28.86 7.75 4.93
CA THR A 273 -28.68 7.26 3.55
C THR A 273 -29.90 7.57 2.73
N THR A 274 -29.73 7.90 1.47
CA THR A 274 -30.81 8.12 0.51
C THR A 274 -30.94 6.92 -0.42
N THR A 275 -32.08 6.83 -1.11
CA THR A 275 -32.33 5.82 -2.16
C THR A 275 -31.43 5.99 -3.38
N ASN A 276 -30.80 7.16 -3.55
CA ASN A 276 -29.86 7.46 -4.63
C ASN A 276 -28.40 7.13 -4.21
N GLY A 277 -28.20 6.43 -3.11
CA GLY A 277 -26.88 6.01 -2.66
C GLY A 277 -26.00 7.12 -2.11
N GLU A 278 -26.56 8.18 -1.50
CA GLU A 278 -25.80 9.31 -0.98
C GLU A 278 -25.98 9.44 0.53
N PHE A 279 -25.00 10.03 1.20
CA PHE A 279 -25.13 10.52 2.56
C PHE A 279 -25.76 11.92 2.60
N ARG A 280 -26.70 12.11 3.53
CA ARG A 280 -27.29 13.42 3.85
C ARG A 280 -27.48 13.59 5.35
N PHE A 281 -27.46 14.82 5.83
CA PHE A 281 -27.81 15.11 7.22
C PHE A 281 -29.28 15.49 7.38
N SER A 282 -29.90 15.06 8.47
CA SER A 282 -31.33 15.23 8.72
C SER A 282 -31.82 16.69 8.76
N ARG A 283 -30.91 17.66 9.01
CA ARG A 283 -31.21 19.11 8.99
C ARG A 283 -30.69 19.81 7.73
N SER A 284 -30.08 19.10 6.79
CA SER A 284 -29.55 19.59 5.51
C SER A 284 -29.71 18.46 4.47
N SER A 285 -30.93 17.98 4.31
CA SER A 285 -31.26 16.80 3.49
C SER A 285 -31.20 17.05 1.98
N ASP A 286 -31.12 18.28 1.57
CA ASP A 286 -31.02 18.75 0.19
C ASP A 286 -29.61 18.68 -0.38
N VAL A 287 -28.57 18.59 0.48
CA VAL A 287 -27.17 18.61 0.07
C VAL A 287 -26.48 17.28 0.36
N PRO A 288 -25.96 16.58 -0.66
CA PRO A 288 -25.11 15.41 -0.45
C PRO A 288 -23.89 15.74 0.40
N ARG A 289 -23.48 14.81 1.26
CA ARG A 289 -22.32 14.97 2.14
C ARG A 289 -21.22 13.99 1.81
N ARG A 290 -20.03 14.52 1.73
CA ARG A 290 -18.80 13.76 1.54
C ARG A 290 -17.91 13.84 2.77
N PHE A 291 -17.29 12.74 3.12
CA PHE A 291 -16.33 12.70 4.22
C PHE A 291 -14.90 12.53 3.67
N PHE A 292 -14.05 13.39 4.16
CA PHE A 292 -12.63 13.39 3.85
C PHE A 292 -11.85 13.40 5.15
N GLY A 293 -10.92 12.43 5.33
CA GLY A 293 -10.24 12.30 6.60
C GLY A 293 -9.14 11.25 6.62
N CYS A 294 -8.73 10.89 7.83
CA CYS A 294 -7.72 9.86 8.06
C CYS A 294 -8.12 8.92 9.20
N ARG A 295 -7.42 7.79 9.30
CA ARG A 295 -7.48 6.89 10.43
C ARG A 295 -6.51 7.34 11.51
N ALA A 296 -6.98 7.41 12.74
CA ALA A 296 -6.19 7.55 13.94
C ALA A 296 -6.11 6.21 14.68
N ASP A 297 -4.92 5.83 15.08
CA ASP A 297 -4.58 4.62 15.80
C ASP A 297 -4.30 4.88 17.28
N GLU A 298 -3.83 3.87 18.00
CA GLU A 298 -3.55 3.93 19.44
C GLU A 298 -2.65 5.11 19.84
N ASN A 299 -1.67 5.47 19.03
CA ASN A 299 -0.74 6.55 19.34
C ASN A 299 -1.41 7.93 19.32
N GLU A 300 -2.38 8.13 18.46
CA GLU A 300 -3.13 9.37 18.28
C GLU A 300 -4.31 9.46 19.25
N LEU A 301 -4.96 8.33 19.53
CA LEU A 301 -6.20 8.27 20.31
C LEU A 301 -6.00 8.52 21.80
N PHE A 302 -4.81 8.22 22.33
CA PHE A 302 -4.51 8.28 23.77
C PHE A 302 -3.45 9.33 24.10
N LYS A 303 -3.52 10.50 23.44
CA LYS A 303 -2.67 11.66 23.72
C LYS A 303 -3.16 12.45 24.96
N ASP A 304 -2.23 13.19 25.57
CA ASP A 304 -2.59 14.19 26.58
C ASP A 304 -3.45 15.32 25.97
N LYS A 305 -4.00 16.17 26.82
CA LYS A 305 -4.95 17.22 26.41
C LYS A 305 -4.36 18.20 25.38
N GLN A 306 -3.13 18.64 25.57
CA GLN A 306 -2.50 19.63 24.72
C GLN A 306 -2.22 19.01 23.33
N SER A 307 -1.62 17.83 23.31
CA SER A 307 -1.31 17.08 22.10
C SER A 307 -2.57 16.68 21.30
N ALA A 308 -3.63 16.22 21.99
CA ALA A 308 -4.91 15.92 21.36
C ALA A 308 -5.56 17.16 20.74
N THR A 309 -5.49 18.32 21.41
CA THR A 309 -6.02 19.59 20.87
C THR A 309 -5.22 20.06 19.65
N ALA A 310 -3.90 19.97 19.69
CA ALA A 310 -3.05 20.31 18.54
C ALA A 310 -3.33 19.37 17.36
N TYR A 311 -3.49 18.08 17.63
CA TYR A 311 -3.78 17.06 16.64
C TYR A 311 -5.07 17.34 15.88
N THR A 312 -6.20 17.52 16.58
CA THR A 312 -7.49 17.79 15.93
C THR A 312 -7.50 19.10 15.15
N LYS A 313 -6.82 20.15 15.63
CA LYS A 313 -6.65 21.41 14.91
C LYS A 313 -5.84 21.27 13.63
N ASN A 314 -4.74 20.51 13.67
CA ASN A 314 -3.91 20.27 12.49
C ASN A 314 -4.65 19.42 11.43
N LEU A 315 -5.41 18.40 11.83
CA LEU A 315 -6.27 17.66 10.91
C LEU A 315 -7.33 18.59 10.27
N ALA A 316 -7.94 19.46 11.07
CA ALA A 316 -8.87 20.46 10.55
C ALA A 316 -8.21 21.42 9.56
N ALA A 317 -6.95 21.80 9.79
CA ALA A 317 -6.18 22.67 8.90
C ALA A 317 -5.82 21.98 7.58
N LEU A 318 -5.67 20.65 7.54
CA LEU A 318 -5.56 19.86 6.31
C LEU A 318 -6.87 19.80 5.49
N GLY A 319 -7.97 20.37 6.04
CA GLY A 319 -9.30 20.36 5.39
C GLY A 319 -10.14 19.12 5.71
N TYR A 320 -9.69 18.25 6.59
CA TYR A 320 -10.46 17.08 7.00
C TYR A 320 -11.75 17.46 7.73
N ASN A 321 -12.79 16.67 7.50
CA ASN A 321 -14.05 16.75 8.22
C ASN A 321 -14.42 15.43 8.90
N ALA A 322 -13.56 14.40 8.80
CA ALA A 322 -13.77 13.11 9.46
C ALA A 322 -12.45 12.55 10.03
N ILE A 323 -12.57 11.74 11.05
CA ILE A 323 -11.49 10.96 11.65
C ILE A 323 -12.03 9.56 11.99
N ARG A 324 -11.38 8.51 11.48
CA ARG A 324 -11.70 7.13 11.81
C ARG A 324 -10.90 6.73 13.05
N MET A 325 -11.59 6.48 14.14
CA MET A 325 -11.04 6.02 15.42
C MET A 325 -10.91 4.51 15.39
N SER A 326 -9.69 4.00 15.28
CA SER A 326 -9.39 2.57 15.15
C SER A 326 -8.47 2.06 16.25
N ARG A 327 -8.50 0.76 16.51
CA ARG A 327 -7.56 0.06 17.41
C ARG A 327 -7.58 0.54 18.86
N PHE A 328 -8.67 1.15 19.30
CA PHE A 328 -8.82 1.58 20.68
C PHE A 328 -9.36 0.48 21.60
N ASP A 329 -10.00 -0.54 21.05
CA ASP A 329 -10.73 -1.60 21.74
C ASP A 329 -9.86 -2.38 22.73
N SER A 330 -8.66 -2.81 22.32
CA SER A 330 -7.73 -3.54 23.17
C SER A 330 -7.12 -2.69 24.29
N ARG A 331 -6.84 -1.41 24.01
CA ARG A 331 -6.20 -0.51 24.97
C ARG A 331 -7.19 0.16 25.93
N LEU A 332 -8.39 0.43 25.42
CA LEU A 332 -9.45 1.04 26.22
C LEU A 332 -10.04 0.08 27.24
N THR A 333 -9.95 -1.24 26.99
CA THR A 333 -10.58 -2.26 27.82
C THR A 333 -9.58 -3.27 28.37
N SER A 334 -9.87 -3.77 29.57
CA SER A 334 -9.18 -4.88 30.20
C SER A 334 -10.20 -5.81 30.84
N GLU A 335 -9.87 -7.08 31.01
CA GLU A 335 -10.66 -8.02 31.79
C GLU A 335 -10.30 -7.85 33.26
N GLY A 336 -11.29 -7.58 34.08
CA GLY A 336 -11.15 -7.47 35.55
C GLY A 336 -12.00 -8.51 36.26
N PRO A 337 -12.00 -8.53 37.62
CA PRO A 337 -12.76 -9.48 38.43
C PRO A 337 -14.27 -9.47 38.16
N ARG A 338 -14.79 -8.37 37.60
CA ARG A 338 -16.21 -8.18 37.28
C ARG A 338 -16.49 -8.27 35.78
N GLY A 339 -15.62 -8.91 35.03
CA GLY A 339 -15.68 -8.99 33.57
C GLY A 339 -14.99 -7.82 32.86
N LEU A 340 -15.44 -7.50 31.64
CA LEU A 340 -14.82 -6.46 30.78
C LEU A 340 -15.00 -5.06 31.39
N GLN A 341 -13.91 -4.35 31.62
CA GLN A 341 -13.88 -3.01 32.20
C GLN A 341 -13.07 -2.03 31.34
N CYS A 342 -13.43 -0.75 31.39
CA CYS A 342 -12.64 0.31 30.77
C CYS A 342 -11.52 0.78 31.71
N ASN A 343 -10.36 1.08 31.13
CA ASN A 343 -9.28 1.78 31.81
C ASN A 343 -9.64 3.27 31.96
N PRO A 344 -9.76 3.80 33.19
CA PRO A 344 -10.25 5.17 33.43
C PRO A 344 -9.39 6.26 32.76
N ASP A 345 -8.06 6.10 32.76
CA ASP A 345 -7.14 7.09 32.19
C ASP A 345 -7.23 7.09 30.65
N GLN A 346 -7.28 5.92 30.07
CA GLN A 346 -7.46 5.79 28.61
C GLN A 346 -8.82 6.32 28.17
N VAL A 347 -9.88 6.05 28.95
CA VAL A 347 -11.22 6.64 28.72
C VAL A 347 -11.18 8.13 28.71
N LYS A 348 -10.48 8.77 29.68
CA LYS A 348 -10.35 10.22 29.75
C LYS A 348 -9.66 10.79 28.51
N GLN A 349 -8.56 10.19 28.07
CA GLN A 349 -7.81 10.63 26.89
C GLN A 349 -8.66 10.46 25.63
N PHE A 350 -9.29 9.30 25.44
CA PHE A 350 -10.15 9.03 24.29
C PHE A 350 -11.36 9.99 24.24
N ASP A 351 -12.07 10.18 25.37
CA ASP A 351 -13.19 11.11 25.46
C ASP A 351 -12.80 12.53 25.09
N GLN A 352 -11.60 12.93 25.47
CA GLN A 352 -11.04 14.24 25.18
C GLN A 352 -10.74 14.46 23.71
N LEU A 353 -10.18 13.44 23.05
CA LEU A 353 -9.92 13.49 21.62
C LEU A 353 -11.23 13.58 20.83
N VAL A 354 -12.22 12.73 21.16
CA VAL A 354 -13.52 12.74 20.48
C VAL A 354 -14.25 14.07 20.68
N ALA A 355 -14.22 14.63 21.87
CA ALA A 355 -14.81 15.95 22.14
C ALA A 355 -14.05 17.08 21.39
N GLY A 356 -12.72 16.97 21.30
CA GLY A 356 -11.87 17.89 20.54
C GLY A 356 -12.16 17.80 19.04
N ALA A 357 -12.25 16.59 18.50
CA ALA A 357 -12.61 16.35 17.10
C ALA A 357 -13.96 17.01 16.75
N ALA A 358 -14.98 16.75 17.55
CA ALA A 358 -16.30 17.35 17.36
C ALA A 358 -16.24 18.89 17.38
N ARG A 359 -15.55 19.50 18.37
CA ARG A 359 -15.36 20.96 18.46
C ARG A 359 -14.72 21.53 17.19
N ASP A 360 -13.71 20.85 16.64
CA ASP A 360 -12.94 21.31 15.49
C ASP A 360 -13.58 20.91 14.14
N GLY A 361 -14.83 20.39 14.16
CA GLY A 361 -15.62 20.07 12.96
C GLY A 361 -15.27 18.75 12.31
N LEU A 362 -14.66 17.81 13.07
CA LEU A 362 -14.34 16.46 12.63
C LEU A 362 -15.39 15.47 13.14
N TYR A 363 -16.05 14.77 12.23
CA TYR A 363 -16.93 13.65 12.57
C TYR A 363 -16.11 12.41 12.92
N SER A 364 -16.49 11.69 13.96
CA SER A 364 -15.80 10.50 14.45
C SER A 364 -16.45 9.23 13.91
N PHE A 365 -15.72 8.44 13.14
CA PHE A 365 -16.13 7.10 12.67
C PHE A 365 -15.50 6.08 13.62
N PHE A 366 -16.31 5.26 14.29
CA PHE A 366 -15.83 4.33 15.31
C PHE A 366 -15.72 2.91 14.77
N ASP A 367 -14.55 2.30 14.97
CA ASP A 367 -14.36 0.86 14.81
C ASP A 367 -14.56 0.20 16.18
N ILE A 368 -15.69 -0.46 16.42
CA ILE A 368 -16.03 -1.02 17.72
C ILE A 368 -15.03 -2.11 18.12
N MET A 369 -14.66 -2.96 17.18
CA MET A 369 -13.65 -3.99 17.38
C MET A 369 -12.67 -4.03 16.22
N TYR A 370 -11.36 -3.96 16.53
CA TYR A 370 -10.28 -4.08 15.55
C TYR A 370 -9.19 -5.06 16.01
N ARG A 371 -8.65 -4.89 17.20
CA ARG A 371 -7.46 -5.62 17.68
C ARG A 371 -7.66 -6.40 18.97
N ARG A 372 -8.87 -6.42 19.54
CA ARG A 372 -9.10 -7.19 20.74
C ARG A 372 -9.05 -8.68 20.43
N ASN A 373 -8.04 -9.34 20.98
CA ASN A 373 -7.96 -10.80 21.03
C ASN A 373 -8.66 -11.26 22.29
N PHE A 374 -9.84 -11.86 22.13
CA PHE A 374 -10.56 -12.46 23.26
C PHE A 374 -9.84 -13.70 23.77
N ARG A 375 -9.94 -13.93 25.07
CA ARG A 375 -9.60 -15.24 25.64
C ARG A 375 -10.67 -16.25 25.26
N TRP A 376 -10.30 -17.49 25.10
CA TRP A 376 -11.26 -18.58 24.86
C TRP A 376 -12.36 -18.62 25.91
N SER A 377 -12.01 -18.34 27.19
CA SER A 377 -12.96 -18.23 28.29
C SER A 377 -13.96 -17.08 28.13
N GLU A 378 -13.53 -15.92 27.59
CA GLU A 378 -14.43 -14.80 27.30
C GLU A 378 -15.43 -15.15 26.20
N LEU A 379 -15.00 -15.97 25.24
CA LEU A 379 -15.83 -16.45 24.14
C LEU A 379 -16.79 -17.59 24.59
N GLY A 380 -16.58 -18.19 25.74
CA GLY A 380 -17.31 -19.39 26.15
C GLY A 380 -17.02 -20.60 25.25
N ILE A 381 -15.85 -20.65 24.65
CA ILE A 381 -15.37 -21.68 23.72
C ILE A 381 -14.19 -22.37 24.41
N ALA A 382 -14.17 -23.72 24.41
CA ALA A 382 -13.02 -24.45 24.88
C ALA A 382 -11.80 -24.20 24.00
N ALA A 383 -10.67 -23.86 24.61
CA ALA A 383 -9.43 -23.68 23.84
C ALA A 383 -9.05 -25.01 23.18
N PRO A 384 -8.71 -25.02 21.89
CA PRO A 384 -8.11 -26.19 21.26
C PRO A 384 -6.82 -26.58 21.97
N GLY A 385 -6.50 -27.87 21.99
CA GLY A 385 -5.30 -28.37 22.69
C GLY A 385 -4.02 -27.74 22.19
N GLY A 386 -3.21 -27.15 23.08
CA GLY A 386 -1.95 -26.48 22.75
C GLY A 386 -2.07 -25.02 22.33
N GLU A 387 -3.27 -24.45 22.23
CA GLU A 387 -3.49 -23.05 21.87
C GLU A 387 -3.21 -22.09 23.05
N PRO A 388 -2.76 -20.85 22.74
CA PRO A 388 -2.59 -19.82 23.75
C PRO A 388 -3.93 -19.44 24.40
N PRO A 389 -3.94 -18.82 25.60
CA PRO A 389 -5.17 -18.49 26.34
C PRO A 389 -6.07 -17.48 25.58
N SER A 390 -5.53 -16.73 24.60
CA SER A 390 -6.28 -15.81 23.73
C SER A 390 -6.09 -16.19 22.27
N THR A 391 -7.07 -15.85 21.43
CA THR A 391 -7.06 -16.18 20.01
C THR A 391 -7.08 -14.92 19.12
N ASP A 392 -6.31 -14.95 18.05
CA ASP A 392 -6.34 -13.96 16.96
C ASP A 392 -7.54 -14.17 16.01
N LEU A 393 -8.25 -15.30 16.13
CA LEU A 393 -9.49 -15.58 15.42
C LEU A 393 -10.71 -14.83 15.95
N SER A 394 -10.55 -13.96 16.94
CA SER A 394 -11.67 -13.32 17.65
C SER A 394 -12.69 -12.66 16.73
N SER A 395 -12.23 -11.91 15.72
CA SER A 395 -13.12 -11.26 14.74
C SER A 395 -13.89 -12.27 13.89
N ALA A 396 -13.21 -13.30 13.40
CA ALA A 396 -13.82 -14.33 12.56
C ALA A 396 -14.82 -15.20 13.38
N LEU A 397 -14.48 -15.50 14.62
CA LEU A 397 -15.37 -16.22 15.55
C LEU A 397 -16.63 -15.42 15.86
N CYS A 398 -16.51 -14.10 16.08
CA CYS A 398 -17.68 -13.24 16.28
C CYS A 398 -18.63 -13.24 15.08
N LEU A 399 -18.16 -13.56 13.88
CA LEU A 399 -18.97 -13.66 12.66
C LEU A 399 -19.62 -15.03 12.48
N CYS A 400 -19.11 -16.05 13.15
CA CYS A 400 -19.54 -17.44 12.92
C CYS A 400 -20.14 -18.13 14.13
N ASP A 401 -19.99 -17.60 15.34
CA ASP A 401 -20.40 -18.25 16.59
C ASP A 401 -21.17 -17.32 17.53
N ASP A 402 -22.37 -17.73 17.97
CA ASP A 402 -23.23 -16.91 18.83
C ASP A 402 -22.60 -16.61 20.20
N ARG A 403 -21.76 -17.52 20.75
CA ARG A 403 -21.03 -17.27 22.01
C ARG A 403 -20.03 -16.14 21.85
N ALA A 404 -19.30 -16.14 20.74
CA ALA A 404 -18.38 -15.07 20.41
C ALA A 404 -19.12 -13.76 20.09
N LEU A 405 -20.29 -13.81 19.47
CA LEU A 405 -21.15 -12.64 19.26
C LEU A 405 -21.57 -12.01 20.61
N GLU A 406 -21.89 -12.81 21.63
CA GLU A 406 -22.20 -12.29 22.97
C GLU A 406 -21.00 -11.59 23.61
N ALA A 407 -19.76 -12.07 23.35
CA ALA A 407 -18.55 -11.36 23.79
C ALA A 407 -18.41 -10.00 23.07
N TRP A 408 -18.69 -9.96 21.76
CA TRP A 408 -18.72 -8.71 21.01
C TRP A 408 -19.79 -7.74 21.53
N LYS A 409 -21.00 -8.19 21.85
CA LYS A 409 -22.07 -7.35 22.42
C LYS A 409 -21.64 -6.72 23.75
N ARG A 410 -20.96 -7.48 24.61
CA ARG A 410 -20.39 -6.94 25.84
C ARG A 410 -19.34 -5.87 25.56
N LEU A 411 -18.45 -6.10 24.59
CA LEU A 411 -17.47 -5.11 24.16
C LEU A 411 -18.15 -3.85 23.63
N ALA A 412 -19.10 -3.97 22.71
CA ALA A 412 -19.83 -2.85 22.12
C ALA A 412 -20.54 -2.01 23.19
N THR A 413 -21.19 -2.65 24.15
CA THR A 413 -21.83 -1.96 25.29
C THR A 413 -20.82 -1.21 26.12
N THR A 414 -19.66 -1.81 26.39
CA THR A 414 -18.61 -1.22 27.23
C THR A 414 -17.91 -0.04 26.57
N VAL A 415 -17.57 -0.13 25.29
CA VAL A 415 -16.77 0.91 24.61
C VAL A 415 -17.62 1.96 23.93
N TYR A 416 -18.75 1.58 23.34
CA TYR A 416 -19.61 2.46 22.56
C TYR A 416 -20.87 2.90 23.33
N GLY A 417 -21.50 2.01 24.12
CA GLY A 417 -22.74 2.31 24.89
C GLY A 417 -22.55 3.35 26.00
N ARG A 418 -21.34 3.76 26.31
CA ARG A 418 -21.01 4.67 27.41
C ARG A 418 -21.16 6.15 27.05
N LYS A 419 -21.21 6.97 28.11
CA LYS A 419 -21.24 8.43 28.00
C LYS A 419 -19.82 9.00 27.91
N ASN A 420 -19.57 9.88 26.93
CA ASN A 420 -18.40 10.74 26.91
C ASN A 420 -18.51 11.76 28.04
N LYS A 421 -17.62 11.67 29.04
CA LYS A 421 -17.66 12.56 30.22
C LYS A 421 -17.31 14.02 29.89
N ILE A 422 -16.55 14.26 28.82
CA ILE A 422 -16.14 15.58 28.37
C ILE A 422 -17.24 16.19 27.47
N GLY A 423 -17.69 15.48 26.45
CA GLY A 423 -18.77 15.89 25.54
C GLY A 423 -20.17 15.81 26.13
N ARG A 424 -20.34 15.14 27.30
CA ARG A 424 -21.60 14.98 28.04
C ARG A 424 -22.72 14.25 27.31
N LYS A 425 -22.44 13.61 26.15
CA LYS A 425 -23.37 12.81 25.36
C LYS A 425 -22.98 11.33 25.41
N THR A 426 -23.95 10.44 25.20
CA THR A 426 -23.64 9.04 24.91
C THR A 426 -23.16 8.94 23.46
N TYR A 427 -22.20 8.07 23.19
CA TYR A 427 -21.70 7.92 21.81
C TYR A 427 -22.79 7.46 20.84
N PRO A 428 -23.71 6.52 21.21
CA PRO A 428 -24.81 6.13 20.35
C PRO A 428 -25.75 7.28 19.93
N GLU A 429 -25.89 8.30 20.77
CA GLU A 429 -26.81 9.42 20.52
C GLU A 429 -26.09 10.68 19.99
N ASP A 430 -24.74 10.68 19.94
CA ASP A 430 -23.99 11.84 19.50
C ASP A 430 -23.96 11.93 17.97
N ALA A 431 -24.58 12.99 17.42
CA ALA A 431 -24.55 13.25 15.98
C ALA A 431 -23.14 13.51 15.41
N ALA A 432 -22.14 13.81 16.25
CA ALA A 432 -20.75 13.88 15.84
C ALA A 432 -20.09 12.49 15.64
N VAL A 433 -20.79 11.38 16.01
CA VAL A 433 -20.41 10.01 15.77
C VAL A 433 -21.40 9.37 14.79
N PRO A 434 -21.37 9.75 13.50
CA PRO A 434 -22.42 9.39 12.54
C PRO A 434 -22.29 7.97 11.99
N VAL A 435 -21.12 7.34 12.16
CA VAL A 435 -20.77 6.05 11.56
C VAL A 435 -20.08 5.16 12.57
N VAL A 436 -20.46 3.88 12.58
CA VAL A 436 -19.80 2.82 13.31
C VAL A 436 -19.51 1.63 12.40
N SER A 437 -18.36 1.01 12.57
CA SER A 437 -18.04 -0.31 12.01
C SER A 437 -18.13 -1.33 13.14
N ALA A 438 -18.90 -2.40 12.93
CA ALA A 438 -19.01 -3.47 13.93
C ALA A 438 -17.66 -4.16 14.13
N LEU A 439 -17.02 -4.52 13.02
CA LEU A 439 -15.71 -5.13 12.93
C LEU A 439 -14.92 -4.38 11.85
N ALA A 440 -13.79 -3.81 12.21
CA ALA A 440 -13.00 -3.00 11.30
C ALA A 440 -12.02 -3.81 10.45
N ASP A 441 -11.68 -5.00 10.88
CA ASP A 441 -10.84 -5.97 10.20
C ASP A 441 -11.23 -7.38 10.64
N GLY A 442 -11.00 -8.35 9.77
CA GLY A 442 -11.37 -9.74 10.02
C GLY A 442 -12.47 -10.22 9.08
N SER A 443 -12.40 -11.48 8.74
CA SER A 443 -13.31 -12.15 7.83
C SER A 443 -13.28 -13.64 8.09
N ALA A 444 -14.43 -14.26 8.12
CA ALA A 444 -14.52 -15.71 8.18
C ALA A 444 -13.85 -16.38 6.96
N PHE A 445 -13.82 -15.71 5.84
CA PHE A 445 -13.15 -16.20 4.63
C PHE A 445 -11.62 -16.14 4.74
N GLY A 446 -11.07 -15.01 5.22
CA GLY A 446 -9.63 -14.84 5.41
C GLY A 446 -9.06 -15.85 6.40
N ASP A 447 -9.82 -16.13 7.42
CA ASP A 447 -9.43 -17.02 8.53
C ASP A 447 -9.95 -18.46 8.37
N TRP A 448 -10.54 -18.80 7.22
CA TRP A 448 -11.12 -20.14 6.99
C TRP A 448 -10.14 -21.26 7.25
N GLY A 449 -8.88 -21.09 6.85
CA GLY A 449 -7.83 -22.08 7.07
C GLY A 449 -7.72 -22.53 8.55
N SER A 450 -7.91 -21.60 9.46
CA SER A 450 -7.90 -21.84 10.92
C SER A 450 -9.29 -22.18 11.47
N LEU A 451 -10.35 -21.51 11.00
CA LEU A 451 -11.71 -21.78 11.44
C LEU A 451 -12.15 -23.23 11.17
N ARG A 452 -11.81 -23.77 10.01
CA ARG A 452 -12.17 -25.14 9.62
C ARG A 452 -11.56 -26.22 10.51
N THR A 453 -10.52 -25.91 11.31
CA THR A 453 -9.92 -26.85 12.26
C THR A 453 -10.73 -26.97 13.56
N LEU A 454 -11.66 -26.05 13.80
CA LEU A 454 -12.52 -26.03 14.97
C LEU A 454 -13.70 -27.03 14.79
N PRO A 455 -13.87 -28.00 15.70
CA PRO A 455 -14.87 -29.07 15.53
C PRO A 455 -16.28 -28.54 15.28
N PHE A 456 -16.72 -27.54 16.04
CA PHE A 456 -18.07 -26.97 15.92
C PHE A 456 -18.35 -26.29 14.55
N MET A 457 -17.33 -25.90 13.79
CA MET A 457 -17.54 -25.33 12.47
C MET A 457 -18.03 -26.35 11.46
N ARG A 458 -17.57 -27.59 11.59
CA ARG A 458 -18.03 -28.72 10.77
C ARG A 458 -19.50 -29.01 11.04
N ASP A 459 -19.89 -29.11 12.32
CA ASP A 459 -21.27 -29.37 12.70
C ASP A 459 -22.19 -28.28 12.18
N LYS A 460 -21.80 -27.03 12.36
CA LYS A 460 -22.55 -25.85 11.92
C LYS A 460 -22.73 -25.81 10.38
N TYR A 461 -21.70 -26.16 9.61
CA TYR A 461 -21.81 -26.29 8.16
C TYR A 461 -22.78 -27.41 7.77
N GLY A 462 -22.71 -28.57 8.42
CA GLY A 462 -23.62 -29.68 8.21
C GLY A 462 -25.07 -29.31 8.47
N GLU A 463 -25.37 -28.68 9.62
CA GLU A 463 -26.71 -28.18 9.96
C GLU A 463 -27.22 -27.15 8.95
N TRP A 464 -26.38 -26.21 8.53
CA TRP A 464 -26.71 -25.23 7.48
C TRP A 464 -27.07 -25.89 6.16
N LEU A 465 -26.28 -26.86 5.72
CA LEU A 465 -26.51 -27.58 4.46
C LEU A 465 -27.82 -28.37 4.49
N VAL A 466 -28.11 -29.05 5.61
CA VAL A 466 -29.39 -29.74 5.84
C VAL A 466 -30.57 -28.76 5.77
N ALA A 467 -30.44 -27.61 6.45
CA ALA A 467 -31.48 -26.59 6.45
C ALA A 467 -31.74 -26.00 5.04
N CYS A 468 -30.67 -25.78 4.27
CA CYS A 468 -30.78 -25.30 2.87
C CYS A 468 -31.45 -26.34 1.96
N ARG A 469 -31.09 -27.61 2.09
CA ARG A 469 -31.70 -28.70 1.30
C ARG A 469 -33.14 -29.00 1.67
N LYS A 470 -33.53 -28.77 2.90
CA LYS A 470 -34.93 -28.84 3.32
C LYS A 470 -35.81 -27.79 2.63
N LYS A 471 -35.27 -26.61 2.35
CA LYS A 471 -35.96 -25.53 1.61
C LYS A 471 -35.91 -25.73 0.08
N ASN A 472 -34.83 -26.24 -0.42
CA ASN A 472 -34.62 -26.53 -1.83
C ASN A 472 -33.82 -27.84 -1.95
N PRO A 473 -34.44 -28.98 -2.30
CA PRO A 473 -33.80 -30.29 -2.41
C PRO A 473 -32.60 -30.31 -3.37
N ASP A 474 -32.63 -29.50 -4.42
CA ASP A 474 -31.59 -29.40 -5.43
C ASP A 474 -30.47 -28.41 -5.04
N PHE A 475 -30.56 -27.83 -3.85
CA PHE A 475 -29.59 -26.86 -3.38
C PHE A 475 -28.21 -27.48 -3.33
N MET A 476 -27.30 -26.98 -4.17
CA MET A 476 -25.92 -27.41 -4.26
C MET A 476 -25.75 -28.93 -4.37
N THR A 477 -26.47 -29.58 -5.30
CA THR A 477 -26.35 -31.02 -5.56
C THR A 477 -24.93 -31.45 -5.95
N GLY A 478 -24.05 -30.55 -6.40
CA GLY A 478 -22.60 -30.74 -6.61
C GLY A 478 -21.74 -30.21 -5.47
N ALA A 479 -22.30 -29.94 -4.30
CA ALA A 479 -21.53 -29.44 -3.14
C ALA A 479 -20.42 -30.42 -2.78
N VAL A 480 -19.25 -29.86 -2.51
CA VAL A 480 -18.09 -30.59 -1.99
C VAL A 480 -18.49 -31.37 -0.75
N CYS A 481 -18.14 -32.64 -0.68
CA CYS A 481 -18.41 -33.42 0.50
C CYS A 481 -17.71 -32.79 1.72
N GLU A 482 -18.25 -33.00 2.89
CA GLU A 482 -17.74 -32.45 4.14
C GLU A 482 -16.25 -32.74 4.36
N LYS A 483 -15.79 -33.94 4.00
CA LYS A 483 -14.38 -34.32 4.11
C LYS A 483 -13.46 -33.41 3.30
N ASP A 484 -13.85 -33.04 2.08
CA ASP A 484 -13.04 -32.16 1.24
C ASP A 484 -13.18 -30.69 1.65
N ALA A 485 -14.39 -30.28 2.09
CA ALA A 485 -14.67 -28.94 2.55
C ALA A 485 -13.82 -28.56 3.76
N PHE A 486 -13.61 -29.49 4.69
CA PHE A 486 -12.80 -29.29 5.91
C PHE A 486 -11.39 -29.89 5.78
N GLY A 487 -11.02 -30.40 4.62
CA GLY A 487 -9.68 -30.86 4.27
C GLY A 487 -8.78 -29.72 3.78
N GLU A 488 -7.93 -30.00 2.80
CA GLU A 488 -6.97 -29.03 2.25
C GLU A 488 -7.55 -28.09 1.18
N LEU A 489 -8.85 -28.18 0.88
CA LEU A 489 -9.48 -27.36 -0.16
C LEU A 489 -9.32 -25.88 0.13
N SER A 490 -8.76 -25.16 -0.83
CA SER A 490 -8.64 -23.70 -0.73
C SER A 490 -10.02 -23.04 -0.87
N ILE A 491 -10.27 -21.99 -0.11
CA ILE A 491 -11.48 -21.16 -0.25
C ILE A 491 -11.58 -20.52 -1.65
N TYR A 492 -10.46 -20.40 -2.36
CA TYR A 492 -10.38 -19.90 -3.74
C TYR A 492 -10.66 -20.97 -4.80
N ASP A 493 -10.74 -22.24 -4.44
CA ASP A 493 -11.12 -23.30 -5.36
C ASP A 493 -12.59 -23.12 -5.79
N GLN A 494 -12.88 -23.34 -7.09
CA GLN A 494 -14.24 -23.24 -7.59
C GLN A 494 -15.21 -24.18 -6.87
N ARG A 495 -14.73 -25.35 -6.45
CA ARG A 495 -15.48 -26.34 -5.67
C ARG A 495 -15.91 -25.83 -4.29
N ALA A 496 -15.24 -24.81 -3.74
CA ALA A 496 -15.56 -24.26 -2.42
C ALA A 496 -16.79 -23.31 -2.42
N ALA A 497 -17.60 -23.27 -3.47
CA ALA A 497 -18.75 -22.39 -3.59
C ALA A 497 -19.76 -22.53 -2.42
N SER A 498 -20.02 -23.76 -1.95
CA SER A 498 -20.91 -24.00 -0.80
C SER A 498 -20.34 -23.42 0.49
N ILE A 499 -19.03 -23.53 0.71
CA ILE A 499 -18.36 -22.98 1.89
C ILE A 499 -18.43 -21.46 1.83
N ARG A 500 -18.13 -20.87 0.68
CA ARG A 500 -18.24 -19.41 0.51
C ARG A 500 -19.64 -18.90 0.81
N ARG A 501 -20.67 -19.59 0.31
CA ARG A 501 -22.06 -19.25 0.57
C ARG A 501 -22.42 -19.35 2.05
N PHE A 502 -22.01 -20.42 2.72
CA PHE A 502 -22.18 -20.64 4.16
C PHE A 502 -21.55 -19.51 4.98
N LEU A 503 -20.28 -19.18 4.70
CA LEU A 503 -19.57 -18.11 5.41
C LEU A 503 -20.23 -16.73 5.16
N ALA A 504 -20.64 -16.45 3.93
CA ALA A 504 -21.33 -15.21 3.61
C ALA A 504 -22.65 -15.05 4.36
N GLU A 505 -23.43 -16.11 4.49
CA GLU A 505 -24.68 -16.11 5.27
C GLU A 505 -24.40 -15.98 6.78
N CYS A 506 -23.36 -16.63 7.31
CA CYS A 506 -22.93 -16.43 8.69
C CYS A 506 -22.59 -14.95 8.96
N GLU A 507 -21.75 -14.35 8.14
CA GLU A 507 -21.36 -12.95 8.27
C GLU A 507 -22.56 -12.00 8.19
N THR A 508 -23.43 -12.18 7.18
CA THR A 508 -24.60 -11.31 6.96
C THR A 508 -25.59 -11.38 8.13
N ASN A 509 -25.90 -12.59 8.57
CA ASN A 509 -26.82 -12.80 9.70
C ASN A 509 -26.24 -12.23 11.01
N THR A 510 -24.93 -12.38 11.22
CA THR A 510 -24.30 -11.85 12.43
C THR A 510 -24.24 -10.32 12.41
N VAL A 511 -23.91 -9.70 11.29
CA VAL A 511 -23.93 -8.24 11.17
C VAL A 511 -25.34 -7.68 11.44
N ALA A 512 -26.40 -8.37 11.00
CA ALA A 512 -27.77 -7.99 11.34
C ALA A 512 -28.03 -8.03 12.87
N LYS A 513 -27.62 -9.10 13.56
CA LYS A 513 -27.70 -9.21 15.02
C LYS A 513 -26.85 -8.14 15.74
N MET A 514 -25.68 -7.79 15.21
CA MET A 514 -24.87 -6.69 15.70
C MET A 514 -25.60 -5.35 15.57
N LYS A 515 -26.26 -5.11 14.43
CA LYS A 515 -27.09 -3.91 14.20
C LYS A 515 -28.23 -3.81 15.20
N GLU A 516 -28.94 -4.89 15.44
CA GLU A 516 -30.01 -4.96 16.44
C GLU A 516 -29.49 -4.59 17.84
N HIS A 517 -28.33 -5.12 18.21
CA HIS A 517 -27.71 -4.77 19.50
C HIS A 517 -27.35 -3.28 19.58
N LEU A 518 -26.79 -2.69 18.53
CA LEU A 518 -26.48 -1.25 18.50
C LEU A 518 -27.75 -0.41 18.61
N LEU A 519 -28.82 -0.80 17.95
CA LEU A 519 -30.14 -0.14 18.09
C LEU A 519 -30.69 -0.24 19.53
N SER A 520 -30.48 -1.37 20.23
CA SER A 520 -30.85 -1.49 21.65
C SER A 520 -30.08 -0.52 22.54
N LEU A 521 -28.87 -0.13 22.16
CA LEU A 521 -28.06 0.93 22.80
C LEU A 521 -28.51 2.35 22.37
N LYS A 522 -29.60 2.49 21.65
CA LYS A 522 -30.11 3.75 21.07
C LYS A 522 -29.19 4.39 20.02
N SER A 523 -28.37 3.58 19.34
CA SER A 523 -27.50 4.10 18.30
C SER A 523 -28.30 4.76 17.17
N LYS A 524 -27.85 5.95 16.79
CA LYS A 524 -28.31 6.70 15.62
C LYS A 524 -27.28 6.73 14.50
N ALA A 525 -26.12 6.09 14.72
CA ALA A 525 -25.08 5.99 13.72
C ALA A 525 -25.42 4.94 12.67
N LEU A 526 -24.98 5.17 11.45
CA LEU A 526 -25.05 4.20 10.37
C LEU A 526 -24.01 3.11 10.57
N LEU A 527 -24.37 1.86 10.27
CA LEU A 527 -23.49 0.71 10.39
C LEU A 527 -22.80 0.39 9.07
N GLY A 528 -21.48 0.43 9.09
CA GLY A 528 -20.63 -0.14 8.04
C GLY A 528 -20.19 -1.55 8.41
N ALA A 529 -20.36 -2.48 7.49
CA ALA A 529 -19.77 -3.80 7.61
C ALA A 529 -18.40 -3.79 6.92
N THR A 530 -17.36 -3.34 7.64
CA THR A 530 -15.98 -3.40 7.14
C THR A 530 -15.44 -4.80 7.43
N LEU A 531 -15.76 -5.73 6.56
CA LEU A 531 -15.25 -7.09 6.60
C LEU A 531 -14.08 -7.16 5.62
N GLY A 532 -12.97 -7.74 6.04
CA GLY A 532 -11.69 -7.76 5.32
C GLY A 532 -11.76 -8.04 3.81
N HIS A 533 -10.67 -7.84 3.13
CA HIS A 533 -10.60 -7.91 1.66
C HIS A 533 -11.13 -9.23 1.10
N LEU A 534 -12.05 -9.15 0.15
CA LEU A 534 -12.59 -10.28 -0.59
C LEU A 534 -12.55 -10.04 -2.09
N TYR A 535 -12.23 -11.11 -2.79
CA TYR A 535 -12.12 -11.13 -4.25
C TYR A 535 -13.20 -12.00 -4.90
N PHE A 536 -14.39 -12.13 -4.25
CA PHE A 536 -15.50 -12.91 -4.76
C PHE A 536 -16.72 -12.02 -4.95
N HIS A 537 -17.16 -11.89 -6.17
CA HIS A 537 -18.30 -11.05 -6.54
C HIS A 537 -19.62 -11.47 -5.87
N ASP A 538 -19.88 -12.78 -5.79
CA ASP A 538 -21.07 -13.35 -5.13
C ASP A 538 -21.12 -12.99 -3.63
N VAL A 539 -19.99 -13.01 -2.96
CA VAL A 539 -19.86 -12.66 -1.54
C VAL A 539 -19.97 -11.15 -1.34
N ALA A 540 -19.39 -10.34 -2.22
CA ALA A 540 -19.49 -8.88 -2.15
C ALA A 540 -20.95 -8.42 -2.20
N THR A 541 -21.77 -9.07 -3.00
CA THR A 541 -23.20 -8.78 -3.10
C THR A 541 -23.95 -9.01 -1.79
N LEU A 542 -23.69 -10.12 -1.10
CA LEU A 542 -24.29 -10.42 0.21
C LEU A 542 -23.81 -9.44 1.30
N ARG A 543 -22.51 -9.12 1.30
CA ARG A 543 -21.94 -8.17 2.26
C ARG A 543 -22.49 -6.76 2.11
N ARG A 544 -22.70 -6.31 0.87
CA ARG A 544 -23.35 -5.02 0.62
C ARG A 544 -24.73 -4.94 1.27
N ALA A 545 -25.47 -6.05 1.29
CA ALA A 545 -26.80 -6.08 1.91
C ALA A 545 -26.78 -5.96 3.44
N ALA A 546 -25.67 -6.27 4.10
CA ALA A 546 -25.60 -6.34 5.57
C ALA A 546 -25.47 -4.97 6.26
N GLY A 547 -24.86 -3.97 5.62
CA GLY A 547 -24.64 -2.63 6.18
C GLY A 547 -25.57 -1.56 5.63
N ASP A 548 -25.55 -0.37 6.21
CA ASP A 548 -26.26 0.80 5.72
C ASP A 548 -25.57 1.46 4.52
N PHE A 549 -24.27 1.17 4.33
CA PHE A 549 -23.44 1.67 3.25
C PHE A 549 -22.35 0.63 2.91
N SER A 550 -21.79 0.76 1.73
CA SER A 550 -20.71 -0.09 1.25
C SER A 550 -19.34 0.41 1.74
N THR A 551 -18.47 -0.51 2.11
CA THR A 551 -17.10 -0.19 2.56
C THR A 551 -16.06 -0.87 1.69
N ALA A 552 -15.01 -0.14 1.36
CA ALA A 552 -13.89 -0.63 0.59
C ALA A 552 -12.55 -0.14 1.15
N ALA A 553 -11.47 -0.85 0.82
CA ALA A 553 -10.12 -0.44 1.16
C ALA A 553 -9.16 -0.85 0.05
N PHE A 554 -8.10 -0.07 -0.14
CA PHE A 554 -7.02 -0.40 -1.05
C PHE A 554 -5.69 0.22 -0.62
N SER A 555 -4.61 -0.34 -1.12
CA SER A 555 -3.26 0.20 -0.93
C SER A 555 -2.50 0.11 -2.24
N PHE A 556 -1.75 1.16 -2.56
CA PHE A 556 -0.73 1.09 -3.57
C PHE A 556 0.50 0.43 -2.95
N ASP A 557 1.03 -0.61 -3.60
CA ASP A 557 2.33 -1.17 -3.24
C ASP A 557 2.45 -1.60 -1.76
N SER A 558 1.57 -2.51 -1.33
CA SER A 558 1.52 -2.97 0.06
C SER A 558 2.80 -3.70 0.47
N PRO A 559 3.42 -3.35 1.61
CA PRO A 559 4.60 -4.03 2.12
C PRO A 559 4.35 -5.51 2.41
N ARG A 560 5.22 -6.38 1.89
CA ARG A 560 5.27 -7.81 2.20
C ARG A 560 6.41 -8.06 3.19
N HIS A 561 6.07 -8.30 4.46
CA HIS A 561 7.04 -8.58 5.50
C HIS A 561 7.64 -9.96 5.31
N LEU A 562 8.96 -10.06 5.24
CA LEU A 562 9.67 -11.31 5.01
C LEU A 562 9.91 -12.09 6.32
N GLY A 563 9.85 -11.40 7.45
CA GLY A 563 9.97 -11.96 8.79
C GLY A 563 8.68 -11.83 9.61
N GLU A 564 8.80 -11.26 10.80
CA GLU A 564 7.64 -10.97 11.64
C GLU A 564 6.71 -9.93 11.00
N LYS A 565 5.40 -10.10 11.20
CA LYS A 565 4.40 -9.16 10.71
C LYS A 565 4.71 -7.74 11.24
N TYR A 566 4.74 -6.75 10.34
CA TYR A 566 5.09 -5.35 10.61
C TYR A 566 6.56 -5.08 10.96
N SER A 567 7.44 -6.08 10.85
CA SER A 567 8.88 -5.92 11.04
C SER A 567 9.64 -5.70 9.73
N LEU A 568 10.92 -5.35 9.85
CA LEU A 568 11.89 -5.31 8.75
C LEU A 568 12.64 -6.66 8.69
N PRO A 569 13.16 -7.02 7.52
CA PRO A 569 12.98 -6.36 6.23
C PRO A 569 11.61 -6.63 5.62
N TYR A 570 11.17 -5.75 4.74
CA TYR A 570 10.00 -5.99 3.94
C TYR A 570 10.21 -5.59 2.48
N ARG A 571 9.50 -6.28 1.60
CA ARG A 571 9.51 -6.06 0.16
C ARG A 571 8.32 -5.23 -0.27
N ILE A 572 8.52 -4.33 -1.23
CA ILE A 572 7.51 -3.63 -2.00
C ILE A 572 7.76 -3.91 -3.48
N ASP A 573 6.76 -3.70 -4.33
CA ASP A 573 6.94 -3.90 -5.76
C ASP A 573 7.68 -2.73 -6.40
N ASN A 574 7.54 -1.54 -5.80
CA ASN A 574 8.13 -0.27 -6.24
C ASN A 574 7.90 0.01 -7.73
N LEU A 575 6.69 -0.29 -8.20
CA LEU A 575 6.26 -0.14 -9.59
C LEU A 575 5.36 1.07 -9.76
N ASN A 576 5.36 1.64 -10.97
CA ASN A 576 4.43 2.68 -11.31
C ASN A 576 3.02 2.09 -11.52
N PRO A 577 2.05 2.35 -10.62
CA PRO A 577 0.72 1.77 -10.73
C PRO A 577 -0.06 2.26 -11.95
N LEU A 578 0.32 3.39 -12.56
CA LEU A 578 -0.33 3.94 -13.74
C LEU A 578 -0.01 3.18 -15.04
N LEU A 579 0.99 2.29 -15.05
CA LEU A 579 1.33 1.48 -16.24
C LEU A 579 0.22 0.50 -16.63
N LYS A 580 -0.66 0.16 -15.68
CA LYS A 580 -1.77 -0.75 -15.88
C LYS A 580 -3.02 -0.11 -16.49
N GLY A 581 -2.96 1.15 -16.91
CA GLY A 581 -4.10 1.90 -17.44
C GLY A 581 -5.10 2.37 -16.40
N SER A 582 -4.83 2.10 -15.13
CA SER A 582 -5.53 2.64 -13.95
C SER A 582 -7.04 2.45 -13.89
N PRO A 583 -7.55 1.22 -13.92
CA PRO A 583 -8.87 1.01 -13.37
C PRO A 583 -8.85 1.29 -11.85
N VAL A 584 -9.97 1.75 -11.31
CA VAL A 584 -10.19 1.74 -9.86
C VAL A 584 -9.88 0.32 -9.34
N PRO A 585 -9.15 0.17 -8.23
CA PRO A 585 -8.84 -1.15 -7.70
C PRO A 585 -10.08 -2.04 -7.59
N SER A 586 -10.00 -3.29 -8.01
CA SER A 586 -11.13 -4.22 -7.99
C SER A 586 -11.75 -4.36 -6.60
N SER A 587 -10.91 -4.23 -5.56
CA SER A 587 -11.35 -4.19 -4.16
C SER A 587 -12.31 -3.03 -3.85
N VAL A 588 -12.32 -1.97 -4.65
CA VAL A 588 -13.27 -0.86 -4.54
C VAL A 588 -14.42 -1.05 -5.54
N ALA A 589 -14.10 -1.28 -6.81
CA ALA A 589 -15.07 -1.42 -7.88
C ALA A 589 -16.15 -2.48 -7.59
N TRP A 590 -15.79 -3.59 -6.93
CA TRP A 590 -16.74 -4.64 -6.53
C TRP A 590 -17.67 -4.24 -5.38
N HIS A 591 -17.32 -3.19 -4.63
CA HIS A 591 -18.09 -2.68 -3.51
C HIS A 591 -18.91 -1.43 -3.86
N GLU A 592 -18.69 -0.83 -5.03
CA GLU A 592 -19.53 0.26 -5.51
C GLU A 592 -20.96 -0.21 -5.72
N CYS A 593 -21.92 0.56 -5.22
CA CYS A 593 -23.32 0.21 -5.24
C CYS A 593 -24.15 1.48 -5.55
N PRO A 594 -24.99 1.46 -6.61
CA PRO A 594 -25.72 2.67 -7.01
C PRO A 594 -26.77 3.15 -5.99
N ASP A 595 -27.31 2.23 -5.18
CA ASP A 595 -28.37 2.47 -4.21
C ASP A 595 -27.88 2.66 -2.77
N ARG A 596 -26.56 2.68 -2.56
CA ARG A 596 -25.94 2.83 -1.24
C ARG A 596 -24.70 3.68 -1.30
N PRO A 597 -24.42 4.49 -0.28
CA PRO A 597 -23.17 5.24 -0.20
C PRO A 597 -21.96 4.31 -0.25
N THR A 598 -20.92 4.75 -0.97
CA THR A 598 -19.64 4.02 -1.06
C THR A 598 -18.56 4.74 -0.26
N CYS A 599 -18.03 4.05 0.74
CA CYS A 599 -17.00 4.55 1.62
C CYS A 599 -15.68 3.82 1.41
N VAL A 600 -14.66 4.51 0.93
CA VAL A 600 -13.27 4.06 0.99
C VAL A 600 -12.75 4.38 2.39
N THR A 601 -12.87 3.40 3.29
CA THR A 601 -12.56 3.55 4.72
C THR A 601 -11.07 3.43 5.02
N SER A 602 -10.27 2.98 4.05
CA SER A 602 -8.81 2.90 4.15
C SER A 602 -8.19 2.94 2.77
N TRP A 603 -7.36 3.96 2.51
CA TRP A 603 -6.47 3.95 1.37
C TRP A 603 -5.06 4.36 1.79
N LEU A 604 -4.04 3.78 1.15
CA LEU A 604 -2.66 4.03 1.50
C LEU A 604 -1.75 4.04 0.27
N ALA A 605 -0.84 5.01 0.22
CA ALA A 605 0.34 4.99 -0.63
C ALA A 605 1.57 4.94 0.30
N PRO A 606 2.04 3.74 0.69
CA PRO A 606 3.04 3.61 1.73
C PRO A 606 4.41 4.06 1.28
N GLY A 607 5.17 4.66 2.19
CA GLY A 607 6.62 4.71 2.03
C GLY A 607 7.22 3.30 2.21
N PRO A 608 8.31 2.98 1.52
CA PRO A 608 9.19 3.89 0.80
C PRO A 608 8.98 3.91 -0.72
N SER A 609 7.81 3.55 -1.25
CA SER A 609 7.59 3.51 -2.70
C SER A 609 7.95 4.84 -3.37
N ALA A 610 8.72 4.77 -4.44
CA ALA A 610 9.16 5.91 -5.24
C ALA A 610 8.05 6.50 -6.13
N TRP A 611 6.85 5.88 -6.13
CA TRP A 611 5.74 6.22 -7.01
C TRP A 611 4.56 6.89 -6.27
N ARG A 612 4.77 7.31 -5.04
CA ARG A 612 3.73 7.92 -4.20
C ARG A 612 3.21 9.27 -4.74
N ALA A 613 4.02 10.01 -5.50
CA ALA A 613 3.74 11.41 -5.85
C ALA A 613 2.43 11.61 -6.62
N MET A 614 2.01 10.63 -7.45
CA MET A 614 0.76 10.70 -8.22
C MET A 614 -0.49 10.40 -7.39
N SER A 615 -0.35 9.79 -6.18
CA SER A 615 -1.44 9.16 -5.45
C SER A 615 -2.56 10.13 -5.07
N GLY A 616 -2.24 11.34 -4.64
CA GLY A 616 -3.24 12.35 -4.26
C GLY A 616 -4.10 12.81 -5.44
N LEU A 617 -3.49 13.09 -6.59
CA LEU A 617 -4.20 13.46 -7.81
C LEU A 617 -5.11 12.32 -8.29
N LEU A 618 -4.58 11.10 -8.31
CA LEU A 618 -5.30 9.91 -8.77
C LEU A 618 -6.50 9.59 -7.87
N VAL A 619 -6.27 9.48 -6.57
CA VAL A 619 -7.33 9.16 -5.59
C VAL A 619 -8.39 10.26 -5.55
N GLY A 620 -7.99 11.52 -5.58
CA GLY A 620 -8.93 12.65 -5.60
C GLY A 620 -9.83 12.64 -6.85
N ALA A 621 -9.25 12.37 -8.03
CA ALA A 621 -10.00 12.28 -9.28
C ALA A 621 -10.91 11.04 -9.32
N TRP A 622 -10.43 9.86 -8.90
CA TRP A 622 -11.25 8.64 -8.78
C TRP A 622 -12.44 8.85 -7.85
N ALA A 623 -12.17 9.32 -6.64
CA ALA A 623 -13.20 9.52 -5.62
C ALA A 623 -14.32 10.46 -6.10
N ALA A 624 -13.95 11.52 -6.82
CA ALA A 624 -14.91 12.45 -7.40
C ALA A 624 -15.67 11.85 -8.59
N LYS A 625 -14.96 11.21 -9.54
CA LYS A 625 -15.55 10.59 -10.74
C LYS A 625 -16.53 9.45 -10.39
N HIS A 626 -16.16 8.61 -9.42
CA HIS A 626 -16.99 7.50 -8.96
C HIS A 626 -18.04 7.91 -7.93
N GLY A 627 -17.97 9.15 -7.43
CA GLY A 627 -18.93 9.68 -6.47
C GLY A 627 -18.88 8.99 -5.12
N TRP A 628 -17.67 8.64 -4.63
CA TRP A 628 -17.52 8.07 -3.29
C TRP A 628 -17.97 9.06 -2.22
N ASP A 629 -18.58 8.55 -1.17
CA ASP A 629 -19.15 9.37 -0.09
C ASP A 629 -18.19 9.60 1.06
N ALA A 630 -17.22 8.71 1.23
CA ALA A 630 -16.13 8.88 2.18
C ALA A 630 -14.80 8.40 1.58
N VAL A 631 -13.73 9.18 1.84
CA VAL A 631 -12.34 8.85 1.48
C VAL A 631 -11.47 9.08 2.70
N LEU A 632 -11.06 7.99 3.33
CA LEU A 632 -10.27 8.03 4.56
C LEU A 632 -8.89 7.43 4.30
N ARG A 633 -7.85 8.24 4.53
CA ARG A 633 -6.46 7.77 4.45
C ARG A 633 -6.14 6.82 5.60
N ASP A 634 -5.39 5.78 5.32
CA ASP A 634 -4.79 4.93 6.35
C ASP A 634 -3.50 5.58 6.90
N GLY A 635 -3.39 5.64 8.23
CA GLY A 635 -2.27 6.26 8.94
C GLY A 635 -2.37 7.78 9.08
N ASP A 636 -1.53 8.32 9.98
CA ASP A 636 -1.52 9.74 10.31
C ASP A 636 -0.77 10.57 9.25
N PRO A 637 -1.42 11.53 8.57
CA PRO A 637 -0.76 12.42 7.62
C PRO A 637 0.18 13.44 8.29
N LEU A 638 0.07 13.65 9.61
CA LEU A 638 0.93 14.58 10.33
C LEU A 638 2.32 14.00 10.59
N ASP A 639 2.44 12.66 10.63
CA ASP A 639 3.72 11.95 10.75
C ASP A 639 4.43 11.75 9.40
N ASP A 640 3.72 11.99 8.29
CA ASP A 640 4.24 11.85 6.93
C ASP A 640 3.96 13.12 6.12
N PRO A 641 4.92 14.05 6.02
CA PRO A 641 4.74 15.30 5.27
C PRO A 641 4.46 15.08 3.79
N PHE A 642 4.87 13.92 3.23
CA PHE A 642 4.49 13.52 1.90
C PHE A 642 2.98 13.25 1.81
N ALA A 643 2.45 12.53 2.79
CA ALA A 643 1.02 12.26 2.87
C ALA A 643 0.24 13.57 2.96
N ALA A 644 0.63 14.48 3.87
CA ALA A 644 0.00 15.79 4.01
C ALA A 644 0.02 16.59 2.69
N ALA A 645 1.07 16.47 1.88
CA ALA A 645 1.13 17.11 0.56
C ALA A 645 0.16 16.46 -0.45
N ALA A 646 0.12 15.12 -0.53
CA ALA A 646 -0.77 14.39 -1.43
C ALA A 646 -2.25 14.64 -1.08
N GLU A 647 -2.58 14.71 0.22
CA GLU A 647 -3.94 14.97 0.70
C GLU A 647 -4.51 16.33 0.23
N ARG A 648 -3.67 17.31 -0.07
CA ARG A 648 -4.13 18.59 -0.66
C ARG A 648 -4.74 18.42 -2.04
N ALA A 649 -4.26 17.46 -2.83
CA ALA A 649 -4.87 17.13 -4.11
C ALA A 649 -6.22 16.40 -3.92
N VAL A 650 -6.30 15.46 -2.96
CA VAL A 650 -7.58 14.80 -2.61
C VAL A 650 -8.58 15.83 -2.08
N PHE A 651 -8.14 16.72 -1.20
CA PHE A 651 -8.96 17.84 -0.72
C PHE A 651 -9.54 18.66 -1.88
N ALA A 652 -8.69 19.14 -2.80
CA ALA A 652 -9.11 20.01 -3.89
C ALA A 652 -10.07 19.27 -4.85
N LEU A 653 -9.66 18.10 -5.34
CA LEU A 653 -10.41 17.39 -6.38
C LEU A 653 -11.71 16.77 -5.85
N TYR A 654 -11.64 16.10 -4.69
CA TYR A 654 -12.77 15.36 -4.11
C TYR A 654 -13.56 16.17 -3.08
N ALA A 655 -12.94 16.59 -1.98
CA ALA A 655 -13.66 17.15 -0.83
C ALA A 655 -14.24 18.54 -1.15
N ARG A 656 -13.47 19.39 -1.82
CA ARG A 656 -13.90 20.70 -2.30
C ARG A 656 -14.74 20.61 -3.58
N GLY A 657 -14.62 19.50 -4.31
CA GLY A 657 -15.42 19.22 -5.49
C GLY A 657 -14.95 19.92 -6.76
N ASP A 658 -13.63 20.17 -6.90
CA ASP A 658 -13.10 20.77 -8.13
C ASP A 658 -13.25 19.82 -9.33
N PHE A 659 -13.24 18.49 -9.11
CA PHE A 659 -13.50 17.49 -10.11
C PHE A 659 -14.97 17.06 -10.04
N ALA A 660 -15.72 17.25 -11.11
CA ALA A 660 -17.13 16.89 -11.17
C ALA A 660 -17.30 15.38 -11.48
N LYS A 661 -18.38 14.75 -11.01
CA LYS A 661 -18.71 13.35 -11.30
C LYS A 661 -18.93 13.11 -12.79
N ASP A 662 -19.51 14.08 -13.47
CA ASP A 662 -19.82 14.14 -14.90
C ASP A 662 -18.77 14.90 -15.72
N ALA A 663 -17.54 15.05 -15.17
CA ALA A 663 -16.45 15.70 -15.87
C ALA A 663 -16.15 15.02 -17.21
N ALA A 664 -15.73 15.80 -18.19
CA ALA A 664 -15.33 15.30 -19.51
C ALA A 664 -14.26 14.20 -19.43
N ASP A 665 -14.23 13.31 -20.40
CA ASP A 665 -13.30 12.16 -20.39
C ASP A 665 -11.83 12.58 -20.37
N ASP A 666 -11.50 13.75 -20.93
CA ASP A 666 -10.13 14.28 -20.90
C ASP A 666 -9.78 15.02 -19.58
N ALA A 667 -10.72 15.16 -18.65
CA ALA A 667 -10.45 15.75 -17.33
C ALA A 667 -9.50 14.90 -16.48
N LEU A 668 -9.45 13.59 -16.72
CA LEU A 668 -8.48 12.66 -16.14
C LEU A 668 -7.93 11.80 -17.29
N THR A 669 -6.65 11.96 -17.62
CA THR A 669 -5.99 11.11 -18.62
C THR A 669 -4.81 10.37 -18.00
N ILE A 670 -4.65 9.10 -18.39
CA ILE A 670 -3.56 8.23 -17.94
C ILE A 670 -2.98 7.53 -19.17
N GLU A 671 -1.74 7.87 -19.50
CA GLU A 671 -1.06 7.34 -20.68
C GLU A 671 0.41 7.07 -20.36
N LYS A 672 0.89 5.87 -20.73
CA LYS A 672 2.32 5.48 -20.58
C LYS A 672 2.88 5.73 -19.18
N GLY A 673 2.06 5.56 -18.16
CA GLY A 673 2.46 5.76 -16.76
C GLY A 673 2.50 7.23 -16.31
N ALA A 674 2.07 8.17 -17.13
CA ALA A 674 1.84 9.56 -16.78
C ALA A 674 0.35 9.81 -16.48
N LEU A 675 0.07 10.86 -15.72
CA LEU A 675 -1.26 11.28 -15.30
C LEU A 675 -1.43 12.76 -15.57
N THR A 676 -2.60 13.18 -16.09
CA THR A 676 -3.01 14.60 -16.10
C THR A 676 -4.43 14.74 -15.55
N VAL A 677 -4.65 15.86 -14.85
CA VAL A 677 -5.96 16.27 -14.31
C VAL A 677 -6.23 17.70 -14.75
N LYS A 678 -7.44 17.94 -15.28
CA LYS A 678 -7.86 19.25 -15.77
C LYS A 678 -9.23 19.59 -15.18
N THR A 679 -9.27 20.59 -14.32
CA THR A 679 -10.51 21.19 -13.81
C THR A 679 -10.37 22.71 -13.80
N PRO A 680 -11.47 23.48 -13.69
CA PRO A 680 -11.35 24.95 -13.64
C PRO A 680 -10.51 25.49 -12.47
N ARG A 681 -10.49 24.78 -11.33
CA ARG A 681 -9.84 25.24 -10.09
C ARG A 681 -8.59 24.44 -9.70
N THR A 682 -8.36 23.27 -10.26
CA THR A 682 -7.18 22.43 -10.03
C THR A 682 -6.73 21.76 -11.32
N VAL A 683 -5.49 22.00 -11.73
CA VAL A 683 -4.88 21.37 -12.89
C VAL A 683 -3.47 20.90 -12.57
N GLY A 684 -3.02 19.85 -13.25
CA GLY A 684 -1.67 19.33 -13.11
C GLY A 684 -1.55 17.90 -13.54
N GLY A 685 -0.49 17.24 -13.10
CA GLY A 685 -0.26 15.86 -13.46
C GLY A 685 0.98 15.25 -12.80
N PHE A 686 1.30 14.05 -13.23
CA PHE A 686 2.50 13.33 -12.88
C PHE A 686 3.23 12.85 -14.14
N SER A 687 4.55 13.04 -14.19
CA SER A 687 5.40 12.42 -15.19
C SER A 687 6.36 11.41 -14.53
N PRO A 688 6.44 10.19 -15.09
CA PRO A 688 7.39 9.17 -14.62
C PRO A 688 8.83 9.45 -15.08
N GLN A 689 9.03 10.37 -16.01
CA GLN A 689 10.33 10.74 -16.58
C GLN A 689 10.94 11.91 -15.81
N SER A 690 12.23 11.83 -15.50
CA SER A 690 12.97 12.87 -14.77
C SER A 690 13.09 14.20 -15.53
N ASP A 691 13.06 14.12 -16.87
CA ASP A 691 13.08 15.28 -17.77
C ASP A 691 11.78 15.34 -18.60
N GLY A 692 10.67 14.95 -17.96
CA GLY A 692 9.36 14.86 -18.60
C GLY A 692 8.62 16.18 -18.68
N ARG A 693 7.50 16.18 -19.41
CA ARG A 693 6.61 17.33 -19.56
C ARG A 693 5.21 16.98 -19.09
N ILE A 694 4.55 17.92 -18.40
CA ILE A 694 3.15 17.85 -18.01
C ILE A 694 2.43 19.03 -18.66
N VAL A 695 1.36 18.74 -19.42
CA VAL A 695 0.55 19.78 -20.06
C VAL A 695 -0.90 19.61 -19.65
N ALA A 696 -1.38 20.54 -18.87
CA ALA A 696 -2.76 20.62 -18.37
C ALA A 696 -3.18 22.09 -18.34
N SER A 697 -3.59 22.65 -19.49
CA SER A 697 -3.95 24.07 -19.58
C SER A 697 -4.86 24.51 -18.43
N PRO A 698 -4.59 25.67 -17.79
CA PRO A 698 -3.64 26.72 -18.16
C PRO A 698 -2.19 26.50 -17.64
N LEU A 699 -1.83 25.31 -17.19
CA LEU A 699 -0.50 24.95 -16.68
C LEU A 699 0.28 24.12 -17.71
N ALA A 700 1.55 24.48 -17.95
CA ALA A 700 2.54 23.61 -18.56
C ALA A 700 3.79 23.55 -17.67
N VAL A 701 4.39 22.38 -17.58
CA VAL A 701 5.55 22.09 -16.72
C VAL A 701 6.59 21.30 -17.49
N THR A 702 7.86 21.71 -17.39
CA THR A 702 9.00 20.93 -17.84
C THR A 702 9.83 20.52 -16.61
N LEU A 703 9.94 19.22 -16.37
CA LEU A 703 10.71 18.66 -15.24
C LEU A 703 12.19 18.56 -15.60
N LYS A 704 13.05 18.61 -14.58
CA LYS A 704 14.48 18.34 -14.70
C LYS A 704 15.00 17.64 -13.43
N GLY A 705 15.65 16.50 -13.63
CA GLY A 705 16.43 15.79 -12.60
C GLY A 705 15.62 14.79 -11.74
N ALA A 706 14.29 14.89 -11.69
CA ALA A 706 13.46 13.95 -10.95
C ALA A 706 12.06 13.81 -11.57
N LYS A 707 11.50 12.57 -11.50
CA LYS A 707 10.08 12.37 -11.73
C LYS A 707 9.28 13.09 -10.66
N ALA A 708 8.15 13.68 -11.01
CA ALA A 708 7.36 14.47 -10.07
C ALA A 708 5.88 14.53 -10.43
N ALA A 709 5.06 14.79 -9.41
CA ALA A 709 3.73 15.35 -9.58
C ALA A 709 3.79 16.87 -9.39
N VAL A 710 3.18 17.61 -10.32
CA VAL A 710 3.06 19.06 -10.23
C VAL A 710 1.62 19.46 -10.50
N TRP A 711 1.04 20.22 -9.58
CA TRP A 711 -0.32 20.72 -9.76
C TRP A 711 -0.48 22.11 -9.13
N VAL A 712 -1.40 22.87 -9.67
CA VAL A 712 -1.82 24.17 -9.15
C VAL A 712 -3.31 24.15 -8.83
N SER A 713 -3.68 24.70 -7.68
CA SER A 713 -5.06 24.83 -7.24
C SER A 713 -5.38 26.29 -6.89
N SER A 714 -6.55 26.75 -7.29
CA SER A 714 -7.08 28.03 -6.83
C SER A 714 -7.40 27.96 -5.32
N LEU A 715 -6.96 28.95 -4.59
CA LEU A 715 -7.32 29.15 -3.18
C LEU A 715 -8.56 30.05 -2.98
N THR A 716 -9.19 30.44 -4.09
CA THR A 716 -10.44 31.21 -4.12
C THR A 716 -11.52 30.40 -4.85
N ASP A 717 -12.73 30.94 -4.93
CA ASP A 717 -13.80 30.26 -5.71
C ASP A 717 -13.67 30.49 -7.22
N ALA A 718 -12.81 31.39 -7.65
CA ALA A 718 -12.55 31.65 -9.07
C ALA A 718 -11.72 30.52 -9.73
N PRO A 719 -11.91 30.26 -11.01
CA PRO A 719 -11.01 29.45 -11.81
C PRO A 719 -9.55 29.94 -11.75
N ILE A 720 -8.59 29.04 -12.03
CA ILE A 720 -7.15 29.35 -11.98
C ILE A 720 -6.82 30.61 -12.80
N ALA A 721 -7.38 30.72 -13.99
CA ALA A 721 -7.10 31.84 -14.89
C ALA A 721 -7.37 33.21 -14.27
N SER A 722 -8.45 33.36 -13.48
CA SER A 722 -8.88 34.62 -12.86
C SER A 722 -8.63 34.69 -11.33
N SER A 723 -8.17 33.61 -10.72
CA SER A 723 -7.90 33.57 -9.27
C SER A 723 -6.78 34.52 -8.89
N LYS A 724 -6.96 35.21 -7.76
CA LYS A 724 -5.94 36.10 -7.19
C LYS A 724 -4.93 35.39 -6.30
N ARG A 725 -5.19 34.14 -5.90
CA ARG A 725 -4.34 33.38 -5.00
C ARG A 725 -4.37 31.90 -5.37
N LEU A 726 -3.21 31.33 -5.65
CA LEU A 726 -3.04 29.97 -6.11
C LEU A 726 -2.00 29.25 -5.24
N LEU A 727 -2.12 27.93 -5.15
CA LEU A 727 -1.18 27.05 -4.49
C LEU A 727 -0.62 26.06 -5.50
N LEU A 728 0.70 26.08 -5.73
CA LEU A 728 1.38 25.09 -6.54
C LEU A 728 2.11 24.10 -5.64
N THR A 729 2.02 22.82 -5.96
CA THR A 729 2.80 21.76 -5.32
C THR A 729 3.67 21.08 -6.37
N HIS A 730 4.97 20.95 -6.09
CA HIS A 730 5.96 20.21 -6.88
C HIS A 730 6.49 19.07 -6.01
N LEU A 731 5.92 17.88 -6.15
CA LEU A 731 6.16 16.73 -5.27
C LEU A 731 7.00 15.68 -5.99
N THR A 732 8.27 15.56 -5.57
CA THR A 732 9.18 14.50 -6.01
C THR A 732 9.12 13.32 -5.05
N GLU A 733 10.03 12.35 -5.15
CA GLU A 733 10.17 11.26 -4.19
C GLU A 733 10.62 11.78 -2.83
N MET A 734 10.04 11.24 -1.75
CA MET A 734 10.40 11.58 -0.37
C MET A 734 10.73 10.32 0.42
N GLN A 735 11.85 10.32 1.12
CA GLN A 735 12.38 9.21 1.90
C GLN A 735 12.86 9.67 3.29
N ARG A 736 13.13 8.72 4.18
CA ARG A 736 13.83 9.00 5.44
C ARG A 736 15.34 8.90 5.24
N SER A 737 16.07 9.90 5.72
CA SER A 737 17.53 9.84 5.75
C SER A 737 18.00 8.65 6.58
N GLY A 738 18.99 7.91 6.08
CA GLY A 738 19.48 6.69 6.69
C GLY A 738 18.67 5.43 6.36
N ALA A 739 17.67 5.53 5.49
CA ALA A 739 17.01 4.35 4.93
C ALA A 739 18.00 3.53 4.11
N LEU A 740 17.99 2.21 4.29
CA LEU A 740 18.85 1.28 3.58
C LEU A 740 18.01 0.27 2.81
N PHE A 741 18.25 0.15 1.53
CA PHE A 741 17.70 -0.87 0.65
C PHE A 741 18.77 -1.89 0.26
N ALA A 742 18.36 -3.10 -0.10
CA ALA A 742 19.29 -4.14 -0.54
C ALA A 742 20.06 -3.73 -1.80
N ASP A 743 19.41 -2.97 -2.71
CA ASP A 743 20.01 -2.43 -3.94
C ASP A 743 19.26 -1.18 -4.45
N SER A 744 19.67 -0.66 -5.61
CA SER A 744 19.12 0.55 -6.20
C SER A 744 17.70 0.40 -6.78
N ARG A 745 17.17 -0.82 -6.87
CA ARG A 745 15.74 -1.04 -7.20
C ARG A 745 14.82 -0.52 -6.10
N ALA A 746 15.38 -0.40 -4.88
CA ALA A 746 14.66 0.08 -3.69
C ALA A 746 13.35 -0.70 -3.42
N ASP A 747 13.33 -1.98 -3.77
CA ASP A 747 12.18 -2.88 -3.59
C ASP A 747 12.25 -3.70 -2.29
N LEU A 748 13.42 -3.77 -1.65
CA LEU A 748 13.63 -4.44 -0.37
C LEU A 748 14.23 -3.48 0.65
N LEU A 749 13.38 -3.03 1.58
CA LEU A 749 13.81 -2.14 2.67
C LEU A 749 14.40 -2.95 3.83
N MET A 750 15.67 -2.71 4.12
CA MET A 750 16.42 -3.36 5.20
C MET A 750 16.40 -2.56 6.50
N ARG A 751 16.38 -1.23 6.40
CA ARG A 751 16.33 -0.30 7.54
C ARG A 751 15.54 0.96 7.19
N ARG A 752 14.63 1.40 8.04
CA ARG A 752 13.78 2.59 7.78
C ARG A 752 14.52 3.92 7.82
N GLY A 753 15.66 4.01 8.41
CA GLY A 753 16.33 5.27 8.67
C GLY A 753 15.70 6.10 9.80
N PRO A 754 16.54 6.76 10.62
CA PRO A 754 16.06 7.58 11.73
C PRO A 754 15.42 8.91 11.27
N GLY A 755 15.70 9.36 10.06
CA GLY A 755 15.33 10.70 9.58
C GLY A 755 16.51 11.68 9.63
N PRO A 756 16.32 12.95 9.30
CA PRO A 756 15.08 13.62 8.87
C PRO A 756 14.53 13.10 7.54
N MET A 757 13.37 13.63 7.13
CA MET A 757 12.85 13.42 5.78
C MET A 757 13.74 14.13 4.76
N VAL A 758 13.88 13.52 3.59
CA VAL A 758 14.62 14.07 2.44
C VAL A 758 13.80 13.93 1.17
N LEU A 759 13.87 14.93 0.29
CA LEU A 759 13.25 14.92 -1.03
C LEU A 759 14.29 14.69 -2.10
N ARG A 760 13.92 13.94 -3.14
CA ARG A 760 14.72 13.80 -4.35
C ARG A 760 14.89 15.17 -5.00
N ASP A 761 16.13 15.61 -5.23
CA ASP A 761 16.41 16.88 -5.86
C ASP A 761 15.94 16.91 -7.31
N GLY A 762 15.38 18.04 -7.70
CA GLY A 762 14.85 18.28 -9.04
C GLY A 762 14.21 19.66 -9.14
N SER A 763 13.88 20.05 -10.34
CA SER A 763 13.22 21.32 -10.62
C SER A 763 12.11 21.16 -11.67
N ALA A 764 11.17 22.09 -11.61
CA ALA A 764 10.07 22.20 -12.56
C ALA A 764 10.00 23.63 -13.09
N GLN A 765 10.21 23.80 -14.38
CA GLN A 765 9.93 25.07 -15.07
C GLN A 765 8.43 25.16 -15.26
N ILE A 766 7.83 26.18 -14.67
CA ILE A 766 6.39 26.43 -14.65
C ILE A 766 6.06 27.52 -15.67
N GLU A 767 5.07 27.23 -16.50
CA GLU A 767 4.40 28.17 -17.41
C GLU A 767 2.91 28.19 -17.01
N LEU A 768 2.39 29.32 -16.57
CA LEU A 768 1.04 29.44 -16.04
C LEU A 768 0.30 30.63 -16.68
N ALA A 769 -0.71 30.32 -17.48
CA ALA A 769 -1.55 31.33 -18.13
C ALA A 769 -2.62 31.83 -17.14
N VAL A 770 -2.49 33.08 -16.71
CA VAL A 770 -3.39 33.77 -15.77
C VAL A 770 -3.64 35.19 -16.21
N GLU A 771 -4.76 35.77 -15.81
CA GLU A 771 -5.05 37.17 -16.04
C GLU A 771 -4.08 38.09 -15.28
N LYS A 772 -3.54 39.09 -15.94
CA LYS A 772 -2.59 40.06 -15.37
C LYS A 772 -1.36 39.40 -14.74
N PRO A 773 -0.61 38.58 -15.49
CA PRO A 773 0.48 37.77 -14.95
C PRO A 773 1.59 38.60 -14.30
N SER A 774 1.84 39.85 -14.76
CA SER A 774 2.82 40.76 -14.17
C SER A 774 2.51 41.19 -12.72
N ALA A 775 1.26 41.07 -12.28
CA ALA A 775 0.84 41.42 -10.91
C ALA A 775 1.08 40.27 -9.90
N PHE A 776 1.49 39.07 -10.35
CA PHE A 776 1.72 37.97 -9.47
C PHE A 776 3.13 37.92 -8.90
N LYS A 777 3.21 37.52 -7.63
CA LYS A 777 4.43 37.16 -6.94
C LYS A 777 4.36 35.72 -6.47
N VAL A 778 5.50 35.04 -6.50
CA VAL A 778 5.61 33.63 -6.10
C VAL A 778 6.48 33.52 -4.86
N TYR A 779 5.98 32.76 -3.88
CA TYR A 779 6.69 32.49 -2.62
C TYR A 779 6.78 30.98 -2.40
N ALA A 780 7.99 30.48 -2.16
CA ALA A 780 8.17 29.13 -1.60
C ALA A 780 7.70 29.14 -0.14
N LEU A 781 6.99 28.06 0.25
CA LEU A 781 6.45 27.91 1.59
C LEU A 781 7.22 26.87 2.39
N ALA A 782 7.37 27.10 3.69
CA ALA A 782 7.67 26.07 4.67
C ALA A 782 6.48 25.11 4.83
N THR A 783 6.67 23.99 5.49
CA THR A 783 5.63 22.95 5.68
C THR A 783 4.44 23.44 6.54
N ASP A 784 4.60 24.51 7.31
CA ASP A 784 3.53 25.19 8.06
C ASP A 784 2.78 26.26 7.25
N GLY A 785 3.22 26.56 6.02
CA GLY A 785 2.66 27.61 5.17
C GLY A 785 3.28 29.00 5.36
N THR A 786 4.34 29.13 6.16
CA THR A 786 5.12 30.37 6.24
C THR A 786 5.86 30.63 4.92
N ARG A 787 5.84 31.87 4.42
CA ARG A 787 6.62 32.26 3.24
C ARG A 787 8.12 32.22 3.57
N ALA A 788 8.85 31.30 2.98
CA ALA A 788 10.27 31.07 3.23
C ALA A 788 11.18 31.87 2.30
N ALA A 789 10.80 31.99 1.03
CA ALA A 789 11.57 32.72 0.02
C ALA A 789 10.67 33.27 -1.07
N LYS A 790 11.02 34.44 -1.61
CA LYS A 790 10.43 34.96 -2.84
C LYS A 790 11.13 34.32 -4.04
N ILE A 791 10.37 33.82 -5.00
CA ILE A 791 10.89 33.18 -6.21
C ILE A 791 10.87 34.18 -7.35
N PRO A 792 11.97 34.32 -8.11
CA PRO A 792 12.00 35.16 -9.31
C PRO A 792 10.94 34.69 -10.32
N THR A 793 10.29 35.63 -10.96
CA THR A 793 9.27 35.41 -11.97
C THR A 793 9.58 36.19 -13.21
N ASP A 794 9.29 35.62 -14.39
CA ASP A 794 9.39 36.25 -15.67
C ASP A 794 8.06 36.17 -16.43
N LEU A 795 7.93 36.99 -17.47
CA LEU A 795 6.84 36.94 -18.43
C LEU A 795 7.38 36.46 -19.78
N LYS A 796 6.86 35.35 -20.28
CA LYS A 796 7.15 34.87 -21.63
C LYS A 796 5.83 34.79 -22.39
N ASP A 797 5.75 35.55 -23.50
CA ASP A 797 4.54 35.59 -24.35
C ASP A 797 3.23 35.88 -23.58
N GLY A 798 3.29 36.72 -22.52
CA GLY A 798 2.16 37.04 -21.68
C GLY A 798 1.78 35.94 -20.63
N VAL A 799 2.61 34.92 -20.47
CA VAL A 799 2.45 33.82 -19.52
C VAL A 799 3.39 34.01 -18.34
N LEU A 800 2.91 33.78 -17.10
CA LEU A 800 3.73 33.79 -15.89
C LEU A 800 4.66 32.58 -15.89
N THR A 801 5.97 32.83 -15.81
CA THR A 801 6.98 31.77 -15.74
C THR A 801 7.86 31.88 -14.51
N PHE A 802 8.23 30.72 -13.93
CA PHE A 802 9.19 30.62 -12.85
C PHE A 802 9.69 29.19 -12.67
N THR A 803 10.75 29.00 -11.91
CA THR A 803 11.28 27.66 -11.61
C THR A 803 10.98 27.28 -10.19
N ALA A 804 10.26 26.17 -9.99
CA ALA A 804 10.02 25.52 -8.72
C ALA A 804 11.12 24.49 -8.43
N CYS A 805 12.13 24.83 -7.62
CA CYS A 805 13.24 23.96 -7.27
C CYS A 805 12.98 23.26 -5.94
N VAL A 806 13.26 21.93 -5.86
CA VAL A 806 13.24 21.24 -4.56
C VAL A 806 14.32 21.80 -3.63
N ARG A 807 15.51 22.08 -4.18
CA ARG A 807 16.60 22.67 -3.42
C ARG A 807 16.38 24.14 -3.17
N GLY A 808 15.96 24.49 -1.95
CA GLY A 808 15.90 25.84 -1.46
C GLY A 808 17.26 26.31 -0.91
N GLN A 809 17.30 27.55 -0.40
CA GLN A 809 18.53 28.13 0.20
C GLN A 809 19.05 27.36 1.42
N LYS A 810 18.17 26.85 2.25
CA LYS A 810 18.53 26.11 3.48
C LYS A 810 18.00 24.68 3.48
N ASN A 811 16.77 24.48 3.05
CA ASN A 811 16.03 23.22 3.16
C ASN A 811 15.28 22.92 1.87
N ALA A 812 14.73 21.71 1.76
CA ALA A 812 13.84 21.36 0.67
C ALA A 812 12.56 22.20 0.71
N GLN A 813 12.08 22.55 -0.47
CA GLN A 813 10.81 23.23 -0.68
C GLN A 813 10.05 22.53 -1.79
N TYR A 814 8.74 22.44 -1.69
CA TYR A 814 7.91 21.73 -2.66
C TYR A 814 6.50 22.33 -2.79
N VAL A 815 6.23 23.42 -2.07
CA VAL A 815 4.94 24.12 -2.08
C VAL A 815 5.18 25.60 -2.30
N TYR A 816 4.37 26.22 -3.16
CA TYR A 816 4.54 27.62 -3.57
C TYR A 816 3.19 28.32 -3.55
N GLU A 817 3.13 29.49 -2.92
CA GLU A 817 2.01 30.40 -3.02
C GLU A 817 2.25 31.38 -4.17
N ILE A 818 1.26 31.52 -5.06
CA ILE A 818 1.24 32.44 -6.19
C ILE A 818 0.11 33.44 -5.90
N THR A 819 0.42 34.70 -5.69
CA THR A 819 -0.56 35.69 -5.24
C THR A 819 -0.40 37.02 -5.94
N ARG A 820 -1.53 37.67 -6.23
CA ARG A 820 -1.54 39.07 -6.66
C ARG A 820 -1.37 39.93 -5.41
N GLU A 821 -0.39 40.82 -5.42
CA GLU A 821 -0.18 41.85 -4.40
C GLU A 821 -0.68 43.21 -4.92
#